data_88a3356c99cb5bb5ea5ee6a4a714182d
#
_entry.id   88a3356c99cb5bb5ea5ee6a4a714182d
#
_cell.length_a   1.000
_cell.length_b   1.000
_cell.length_c   1.000
_cell.angle_alpha   90.00
_cell.angle_beta   90.00
_cell.angle_gamma   90.00
#
_symmetry.space_group_name_H-M   'P 1'
#
loop_
_entity.id
_entity.type
_entity.pdbx_description
1 polymer ?
#
loop_
_entity_poly.entity_id
_entity_poly.type
_entity_poly.pdbx_seq_one_letter_code
_entity_poly.pdbx_strand_id
1 'polypeptide(L)'
;MNRKPIPTRIALAAAIALLQLGAAHAQTAPATTDQSAPAQPQANDGLKLDQVVVTGTSTKLSKMKQSVSISTLDPEQIEHSGATSTAELLRLIPGVRSESSGGEGNANVTVRGVPISAGGSRYVQFQEDGLPVLLFGDIAFGTADQFVRADYNIDRLEVIRGGSASTLATNSPGGIINFISKTGEEAGGAFGLTVGANPREFRLDADYGGRLGPKTTFHVGGFQRIGEGGRPTGFNAENGGQIRANVTQQLDNGYVRLYLKALDDRTPTFLPVPVTVSNGQINTIPGIDPRTAFFITPSLARDVTLNKDGGFTTSNPHDGLRVKSTAVGAEGSFKLGDGWTVDEKFRKSVNSGRFMGLFPSDNGANGTATSFTGVLFNTSLDNFDNLFNEIKLNKALTLGDGKATVTGGLFNGVQNVAETWFWNTYKFTLNGIGAQVVNAAGAPTSAPIGDGFTTFGGCCVRSWDVQYTQLAPFVAATYEIAGLNLDASLRRDIQKASGYTVSGNATTRTWDPATQKIVNYKVSHTSYSIGANYALTRDLSLFARTSEGVSFSADRLLYGNPLDGSVPISLNKVTQTEGGAKWRSGSLNVFATLFNARTDESNFEVTTQKFTSNKYSANGLELETSWYVGSFHVAGGGTYTNAKITASNDPTTEGKKPRRQADFTWQLTPGYSIGNVDIGAAIIGTTKSFGDDQNTITMPGFTVVNPYVSYQFNPKTSIMLAANNVFNALGYTEIEGDGHAARAVNGRTWRATLKYQF
;
A
#
# COMPACT_ATOMS: atom_id res chain seq x y z
N MET A 1 -12.57 37.17 2.60
CA MET A 1 -13.89 36.60 2.20
C MET A 1 -13.89 35.11 2.53
N ASN A 2 -14.64 34.74 3.58
CA ASN A 2 -14.69 33.38 4.09
C ASN A 2 -15.50 32.49 3.15
N ARG A 3 -14.81 31.56 2.45
CA ARG A 3 -15.48 30.42 1.80
C ARG A 3 -15.52 29.25 2.78
N LYS A 4 -16.72 28.91 3.27
CA LYS A 4 -16.99 27.72 4.07
C LYS A 4 -16.82 26.45 3.21
N PRO A 5 -16.29 25.35 3.73
CA PRO A 5 -16.19 24.09 3.00
C PRO A 5 -17.56 23.48 2.77
N ILE A 6 -17.91 23.18 1.52
CA ILE A 6 -19.17 22.56 1.06
C ILE A 6 -19.00 21.05 0.69
N PRO A 7 -18.18 20.22 1.28
CA PRO A 7 -18.18 18.80 0.90
C PRO A 7 -19.08 17.89 1.76
N THR A 8 -19.34 18.23 3.01
CA THR A 8 -20.07 17.33 3.92
C THR A 8 -21.57 17.19 3.60
N ARG A 9 -22.16 18.19 2.94
CA ARG A 9 -23.59 18.15 2.58
C ARG A 9 -23.86 17.37 1.29
N ILE A 10 -22.88 17.26 0.39
CA ILE A 10 -23.05 16.55 -0.89
C ILE A 10 -22.98 15.02 -0.67
N ALA A 11 -22.10 14.54 0.20
CA ALA A 11 -22.00 13.12 0.52
C ALA A 11 -23.26 12.59 1.24
N LEU A 12 -23.83 13.37 2.16
CA LEU A 12 -25.08 12.99 2.84
C LEU A 12 -26.29 13.05 1.90
N ALA A 13 -26.34 14.00 0.99
CA ALA A 13 -27.39 14.11 -0.02
C ALA A 13 -27.33 12.99 -1.07
N ALA A 14 -26.13 12.54 -1.46
CA ALA A 14 -25.94 11.40 -2.36
C ALA A 14 -26.36 10.08 -1.69
N ALA A 15 -26.06 9.88 -0.41
CA ALA A 15 -26.48 8.70 0.35
C ALA A 15 -28.00 8.65 0.53
N ILE A 16 -28.65 9.79 0.78
CA ILE A 16 -30.10 9.87 0.89
C ILE A 16 -30.79 9.70 -0.48
N ALA A 17 -30.21 10.21 -1.57
CA ALA A 17 -30.74 10.00 -2.92
C ALA A 17 -30.62 8.54 -3.38
N LEU A 18 -29.58 7.81 -2.99
CA LEU A 18 -29.43 6.37 -3.25
C LEU A 18 -30.45 5.53 -2.48
N LEU A 19 -30.80 5.91 -1.26
CA LEU A 19 -31.88 5.27 -0.48
C LEU A 19 -33.25 5.47 -1.09
N GLN A 20 -33.50 6.60 -1.76
CA GLN A 20 -34.80 6.88 -2.41
C GLN A 20 -34.93 6.20 -3.78
N LEU A 21 -33.83 5.96 -4.52
CA LEU A 21 -33.86 5.24 -5.79
C LEU A 21 -34.11 3.73 -5.62
N GLY A 22 -33.72 3.13 -4.50
CA GLY A 22 -33.99 1.73 -4.19
C GLY A 22 -35.48 1.43 -3.85
N ALA A 23 -36.25 2.42 -3.47
CA ALA A 23 -37.67 2.26 -3.10
C ALA A 23 -38.65 2.34 -4.28
N ALA A 24 -38.21 2.82 -5.45
CA ALA A 24 -39.10 3.12 -6.57
C ALA A 24 -39.28 1.98 -7.60
N HIS A 25 -38.60 0.83 -7.47
CA HIS A 25 -38.63 -0.23 -8.49
C HIS A 25 -39.01 -1.62 -7.97
N ALA A 26 -39.77 -1.70 -6.86
CA ALA A 26 -40.39 -2.94 -6.44
C ALA A 26 -41.74 -3.12 -7.15
N GLN A 27 -41.75 -3.34 -8.45
CA GLN A 27 -42.93 -3.86 -9.14
C GLN A 27 -42.75 -5.35 -9.47
N THR A 28 -43.69 -6.10 -8.96
CA THR A 28 -43.91 -7.55 -8.97
C THR A 28 -43.81 -8.19 -10.35
N ALA A 29 -42.91 -9.21 -10.47
CA ALA A 29 -43.01 -10.27 -11.47
C ALA A 29 -43.55 -11.56 -10.81
N PRO A 30 -44.34 -12.40 -11.53
CA PRO A 30 -45.01 -13.52 -10.92
C PRO A 30 -44.09 -14.66 -10.55
N ALA A 31 -44.34 -15.27 -9.41
CA ALA A 31 -43.62 -16.41 -8.86
C ALA A 31 -43.79 -17.65 -9.72
N THR A 32 -42.69 -18.21 -10.19
CA THR A 32 -42.56 -19.61 -10.54
C THR A 32 -41.87 -20.33 -9.39
N THR A 33 -42.62 -21.22 -8.74
CA THR A 33 -42.13 -22.12 -7.71
C THR A 33 -41.19 -23.14 -8.32
N ASP A 34 -39.90 -23.00 -8.04
CA ASP A 34 -38.95 -24.14 -8.09
C ASP A 34 -38.25 -24.18 -6.74
N GLN A 35 -38.57 -25.22 -5.97
CA GLN A 35 -37.95 -25.50 -4.69
C GLN A 35 -36.55 -26.13 -4.95
N SER A 36 -35.54 -25.34 -5.14
CA SER A 36 -34.16 -25.74 -4.90
C SER A 36 -33.82 -25.43 -3.43
N ALA A 37 -33.27 -26.43 -2.74
CA ALA A 37 -32.77 -26.30 -1.37
C ALA A 37 -31.88 -25.05 -1.22
N PRO A 38 -31.89 -24.37 -0.05
CA PRO A 38 -31.04 -23.20 0.16
C PRO A 38 -29.57 -23.63 -0.04
N ALA A 39 -28.91 -23.01 -1.02
CA ALA A 39 -27.48 -23.12 -1.18
C ALA A 39 -26.84 -22.66 0.14
N GLN A 40 -26.14 -23.57 0.81
CA GLN A 40 -25.30 -23.20 1.94
C GLN A 40 -24.32 -22.11 1.44
N PRO A 41 -24.08 -21.05 2.22
CA PRO A 41 -23.01 -20.11 1.90
C PRO A 41 -21.70 -20.91 1.78
N GLN A 42 -21.18 -21.03 0.59
CA GLN A 42 -19.85 -21.57 0.41
C GLN A 42 -18.90 -20.50 0.95
N ALA A 43 -18.37 -20.72 2.14
CA ALA A 43 -17.23 -19.96 2.66
C ALA A 43 -16.10 -20.07 1.62
N ASN A 44 -15.82 -18.95 0.96
CA ASN A 44 -14.91 -18.89 -0.19
C ASN A 44 -13.55 -18.30 0.19
N ASP A 45 -13.17 -18.37 1.48
CA ASP A 45 -11.93 -17.82 2.01
C ASP A 45 -10.73 -18.68 1.64
N GLY A 46 -9.81 -18.17 0.81
CA GLY A 46 -8.53 -18.83 0.60
C GLY A 46 -7.98 -18.82 -0.81
N LEU A 47 -6.88 -19.53 -1.00
CA LEU A 47 -6.18 -19.69 -2.27
C LEU A 47 -7.08 -20.36 -3.32
N LYS A 48 -7.42 -19.63 -4.38
CA LYS A 48 -8.22 -20.12 -5.53
C LYS A 48 -7.31 -20.26 -6.75
N LEU A 49 -6.81 -21.45 -7.04
CA LEU A 49 -5.90 -21.71 -8.16
C LEU A 49 -6.55 -21.55 -9.55
N ASP A 50 -7.88 -21.72 -9.63
CA ASP A 50 -8.62 -21.50 -10.89
C ASP A 50 -8.98 -20.04 -11.15
N GLN A 51 -8.78 -19.14 -10.19
CA GLN A 51 -9.07 -17.72 -10.34
C GLN A 51 -8.26 -17.12 -11.48
N VAL A 52 -8.95 -16.44 -12.41
CA VAL A 52 -8.32 -15.68 -13.49
C VAL A 52 -7.79 -14.36 -12.94
N VAL A 53 -6.53 -14.09 -13.20
CA VAL A 53 -5.85 -12.87 -12.77
C VAL A 53 -5.53 -11.98 -13.97
N VAL A 54 -5.51 -10.69 -13.74
CA VAL A 54 -5.33 -9.67 -14.78
C VAL A 54 -4.10 -8.80 -14.56
N THR A 55 -3.55 -8.80 -13.35
CA THR A 55 -2.39 -7.97 -12.97
C THR A 55 -1.10 -8.59 -13.49
N GLY A 56 -0.22 -7.77 -14.09
CA GLY A 56 1.13 -8.16 -14.49
C GLY A 56 1.17 -9.36 -15.44
N THR A 57 0.16 -9.52 -16.29
CA THR A 57 0.06 -10.59 -17.29
C THR A 57 -0.29 -9.98 -18.64
N SER A 58 0.27 -10.55 -19.71
CA SER A 58 -0.09 -10.15 -21.08
C SER A 58 -1.40 -10.81 -21.54
N THR A 59 -1.77 -11.94 -20.94
CA THR A 59 -3.01 -12.68 -21.21
C THR A 59 -3.71 -13.06 -19.94
N LYS A 60 -5.04 -13.05 -19.94
CA LYS A 60 -5.87 -13.46 -18.80
C LYS A 60 -5.83 -14.98 -18.66
N LEU A 61 -5.13 -15.50 -17.65
CA LEU A 61 -5.01 -16.92 -17.34
C LEU A 61 -5.31 -17.18 -15.87
N SER A 62 -5.74 -18.39 -15.53
CA SER A 62 -5.88 -18.80 -14.12
C SER A 62 -4.52 -18.89 -13.44
N LYS A 63 -4.49 -18.73 -12.12
CA LYS A 63 -3.25 -18.87 -11.33
C LYS A 63 -2.55 -20.21 -11.62
N MET A 64 -3.32 -21.29 -11.82
CA MET A 64 -2.80 -22.64 -12.12
C MET A 64 -1.95 -22.69 -13.39
N LYS A 65 -2.27 -21.87 -14.40
CA LYS A 65 -1.62 -21.85 -15.71
C LYS A 65 -0.50 -20.81 -15.85
N GLN A 66 -0.34 -19.92 -14.87
CA GLN A 66 0.66 -18.85 -14.94
C GLN A 66 1.99 -19.26 -14.34
N SER A 67 3.08 -18.66 -14.85
CA SER A 67 4.45 -18.84 -14.35
C SER A 67 4.87 -17.79 -13.32
N VAL A 68 3.91 -17.07 -12.69
CA VAL A 68 4.15 -16.03 -11.68
C VAL A 68 3.59 -16.42 -10.31
N SER A 69 4.23 -15.91 -9.27
CA SER A 69 3.71 -16.00 -7.90
C SER A 69 2.73 -14.87 -7.65
N ILE A 70 1.44 -15.21 -7.58
CA ILE A 70 0.37 -14.25 -7.38
C ILE A 70 -0.60 -14.72 -6.28
N SER A 71 -0.89 -13.82 -5.34
CA SER A 71 -1.93 -13.97 -4.33
C SER A 71 -3.08 -13.02 -4.59
N THR A 72 -4.27 -13.40 -4.15
CA THR A 72 -5.46 -12.55 -4.18
C THR A 72 -6.12 -12.54 -2.82
N LEU A 73 -6.70 -11.40 -2.45
CA LEU A 73 -7.65 -11.27 -1.35
C LEU A 73 -8.98 -10.81 -1.91
N ASP A 74 -10.03 -11.53 -1.60
CA ASP A 74 -11.40 -11.13 -1.93
C ASP A 74 -12.02 -10.23 -0.83
N PRO A 75 -13.22 -9.64 -1.05
CA PRO A 75 -13.83 -8.72 -0.10
C PRO A 75 -14.08 -9.33 1.28
N GLU A 76 -14.43 -10.61 1.36
CA GLU A 76 -14.68 -11.31 2.61
C GLU A 76 -13.40 -11.48 3.42
N GLN A 77 -12.30 -11.88 2.78
CA GLN A 77 -10.98 -11.95 3.41
C GLN A 77 -10.49 -10.58 3.91
N ILE A 78 -10.76 -9.52 3.13
CA ILE A 78 -10.44 -8.14 3.52
C ILE A 78 -11.22 -7.77 4.79
N GLU A 79 -12.52 -8.06 4.83
CA GLU A 79 -13.42 -7.76 5.96
C GLU A 79 -13.03 -8.55 7.22
N HIS A 80 -12.82 -9.86 7.10
CA HIS A 80 -12.44 -10.77 8.20
C HIS A 80 -11.02 -10.54 8.75
N SER A 81 -10.15 -9.89 7.99
CA SER A 81 -8.77 -9.61 8.43
C SER A 81 -8.70 -8.67 9.63
N GLY A 82 -9.72 -7.85 9.83
CA GLY A 82 -9.73 -6.77 10.81
C GLY A 82 -8.74 -5.65 10.49
N ALA A 83 -8.10 -5.68 9.31
CA ALA A 83 -7.11 -4.68 8.92
C ALA A 83 -7.72 -3.27 8.86
N THR A 84 -7.01 -2.30 9.42
CA THR A 84 -7.41 -0.89 9.45
C THR A 84 -6.64 -0.04 8.46
N SER A 85 -5.58 -0.62 7.87
CA SER A 85 -4.73 0.06 6.91
C SER A 85 -4.31 -0.89 5.78
N THR A 86 -3.89 -0.31 4.66
CA THR A 86 -3.30 -1.07 3.54
C THR A 86 -2.10 -1.90 4.00
N ALA A 87 -1.26 -1.35 4.89
CA ALA A 87 -0.11 -2.09 5.42
C ALA A 87 -0.51 -3.33 6.22
N GLU A 88 -1.56 -3.24 7.04
CA GLU A 88 -2.06 -4.38 7.81
C GLU A 88 -2.67 -5.44 6.89
N LEU A 89 -3.42 -5.03 5.86
CA LEU A 89 -3.99 -5.92 4.86
C LEU A 89 -2.91 -6.71 4.10
N LEU A 90 -1.82 -6.05 3.71
CA LEU A 90 -0.72 -6.68 2.99
C LEU A 90 0.06 -7.70 3.81
N ARG A 91 -0.02 -7.69 5.14
CA ARG A 91 0.57 -8.73 6.00
C ARG A 91 -0.09 -10.09 5.85
N LEU A 92 -1.27 -10.17 5.23
CA LEU A 92 -1.94 -11.43 4.90
C LEU A 92 -1.35 -12.13 3.66
N ILE A 93 -0.45 -11.48 2.94
CA ILE A 93 0.14 -12.01 1.71
C ILE A 93 1.50 -12.63 2.00
N PRO A 94 1.71 -13.95 1.74
CA PRO A 94 3.04 -14.57 1.87
C PRO A 94 4.08 -13.83 1.04
N GLY A 95 5.30 -13.69 1.55
CA GLY A 95 6.40 -13.03 0.86
C GLY A 95 6.33 -11.50 0.79
N VAL A 96 5.24 -10.89 1.25
CA VAL A 96 5.13 -9.44 1.40
C VAL A 96 5.47 -9.05 2.83
N ARG A 97 6.39 -8.11 2.98
CA ARG A 97 6.63 -7.41 4.23
C ARG A 97 6.02 -6.03 4.16
N SER A 98 5.16 -5.71 5.11
CA SER A 98 4.49 -4.42 5.19
C SER A 98 4.49 -3.88 6.61
N GLU A 99 4.88 -2.62 6.75
CA GLU A 99 4.99 -1.91 8.02
C GLU A 99 4.19 -0.61 7.93
N SER A 100 3.28 -0.39 8.86
CA SER A 100 2.58 0.89 9.02
C SER A 100 3.56 1.95 9.50
N SER A 101 4.09 2.75 8.61
CA SER A 101 5.10 3.74 8.92
C SER A 101 4.51 5.09 9.31
N GLY A 102 3.41 5.48 8.73
CA GLY A 102 2.78 6.78 8.98
C GLY A 102 1.31 6.67 9.36
N GLY A 103 0.91 5.61 10.06
CA GLY A 103 -0.50 5.34 10.34
C GLY A 103 -1.13 4.51 9.24
N GLU A 104 -2.23 4.95 8.66
CA GLU A 104 -2.94 4.20 7.60
C GLU A 104 -2.26 4.28 6.23
N GLY A 105 -1.59 5.38 5.93
CA GLY A 105 -0.75 5.54 4.73
C GLY A 105 0.72 5.72 5.07
N ASN A 106 1.55 5.93 4.05
CA ASN A 106 3.01 6.03 4.14
C ASN A 106 3.65 4.74 4.68
N ALA A 107 3.13 3.59 4.24
CA ALA A 107 3.61 2.29 4.64
C ALA A 107 4.93 1.92 3.95
N ASN A 108 5.80 1.21 4.67
CA ASN A 108 6.97 0.56 4.09
C ASN A 108 6.55 -0.80 3.55
N VAL A 109 6.75 -1.05 2.25
CA VAL A 109 6.34 -2.31 1.62
C VAL A 109 7.48 -2.86 0.75
N THR A 110 7.77 -4.14 0.93
CA THR A 110 8.74 -4.87 0.11
C THR A 110 8.35 -6.34 -0.03
N VAL A 111 9.07 -7.07 -0.88
CA VAL A 111 8.85 -8.50 -1.15
C VAL A 111 10.16 -9.27 -1.11
N ARG A 112 10.13 -10.55 -0.67
CA ARG A 112 11.16 -11.57 -0.86
C ARG A 112 12.59 -11.16 -0.46
N GLY A 113 12.74 -10.41 0.62
CA GLY A 113 14.07 -9.99 1.10
C GLY A 113 14.74 -8.92 0.23
N VAL A 114 14.03 -8.33 -0.75
CA VAL A 114 14.39 -7.05 -1.34
C VAL A 114 14.38 -6.01 -0.20
N PRO A 115 15.38 -5.11 -0.10
CA PRO A 115 15.51 -4.23 1.06
C PRO A 115 14.27 -3.37 1.26
N ILE A 116 13.89 -3.20 2.53
CA ILE A 116 12.77 -2.33 2.88
C ILE A 116 13.23 -0.88 2.93
N SER A 117 12.41 0.00 2.39
CA SER A 117 12.63 1.45 2.45
C SER A 117 11.99 2.05 3.70
N ALA A 118 12.52 3.14 4.21
CA ALA A 118 11.81 3.97 5.20
C ALA A 118 10.90 4.95 4.45
N GLY A 119 9.58 4.87 4.69
CA GLY A 119 8.57 5.75 4.11
C GLY A 119 8.27 5.46 2.64
N GLY A 120 7.92 4.21 2.29
CA GLY A 120 7.43 3.91 0.96
C GLY A 120 7.62 2.47 0.47
N SER A 121 7.32 2.29 -0.81
CA SER A 121 7.40 1.01 -1.53
C SER A 121 8.29 1.16 -2.77
N ARG A 122 9.60 1.31 -2.58
CA ARG A 122 10.58 1.62 -3.65
C ARG A 122 10.53 0.65 -4.83
N TYR A 123 10.32 -0.63 -4.54
CA TYR A 123 10.41 -1.72 -5.52
C TYR A 123 9.06 -2.31 -5.90
N VAL A 124 7.98 -1.83 -5.29
CA VAL A 124 6.63 -2.36 -5.47
C VAL A 124 5.70 -1.23 -5.92
N GLN A 125 4.91 -1.47 -6.96
CA GLN A 125 3.98 -0.50 -7.49
C GLN A 125 2.56 -0.75 -6.95
N PHE A 126 1.93 0.31 -6.43
CA PHE A 126 0.51 0.33 -6.15
C PHE A 126 -0.27 0.74 -7.38
N GLN A 127 -1.30 -0.04 -7.72
CA GLN A 127 -2.19 0.19 -8.85
C GLN A 127 -3.66 0.22 -8.41
N GLU A 128 -4.47 0.95 -9.14
CA GLU A 128 -5.92 0.84 -9.17
C GLU A 128 -6.32 0.50 -10.62
N ASP A 129 -7.03 -0.61 -10.80
CA ASP A 129 -7.52 -1.11 -12.09
C ASP A 129 -6.41 -1.25 -13.17
N GLY A 130 -5.17 -1.53 -12.72
CA GLY A 130 -4.02 -1.80 -13.58
C GLY A 130 -3.20 -0.57 -13.99
N LEU A 131 -3.55 0.64 -13.54
CA LEU A 131 -2.71 1.84 -13.70
C LEU A 131 -2.05 2.24 -12.37
N PRO A 132 -0.80 2.75 -12.39
CA PRO A 132 -0.12 3.22 -11.19
C PRO A 132 -0.95 4.26 -10.44
N VAL A 133 -0.96 4.22 -9.10
CA VAL A 133 -1.51 5.31 -8.27
C VAL A 133 -0.59 6.53 -8.34
N LEU A 134 0.71 6.29 -8.13
CA LEU A 134 1.79 7.21 -8.43
C LEU A 134 2.83 6.47 -9.28
N LEU A 135 3.60 7.22 -10.07
CA LEU A 135 4.70 6.66 -10.87
C LEU A 135 5.80 6.05 -10.00
N PHE A 136 6.02 6.65 -8.83
CA PHE A 136 6.95 6.18 -7.81
C PHE A 136 6.19 5.84 -6.53
N GLY A 137 6.54 4.72 -5.90
CA GLY A 137 5.97 4.33 -4.62
C GLY A 137 6.75 4.83 -3.40
N ASP A 138 7.92 5.42 -3.61
CA ASP A 138 8.87 5.85 -2.59
C ASP A 138 9.19 7.35 -2.76
N ILE A 139 8.22 8.18 -2.50
CA ILE A 139 8.39 9.63 -2.40
C ILE A 139 8.20 9.98 -0.92
N ALA A 140 9.24 10.55 -0.29
CA ALA A 140 9.20 10.81 1.15
C ALA A 140 7.97 11.66 1.52
N PHE A 141 7.17 11.14 2.46
CA PHE A 141 5.91 11.72 2.92
C PHE A 141 4.76 11.79 1.89
N GLY A 142 5.00 11.42 0.62
CA GLY A 142 4.01 11.44 -0.46
C GLY A 142 3.92 10.09 -1.19
N THR A 143 3.71 8.97 -0.47
CA THR A 143 3.73 7.62 -1.03
C THR A 143 2.42 7.22 -1.70
N ALA A 144 2.46 6.24 -2.61
CA ALA A 144 1.30 5.83 -3.42
C ALA A 144 0.13 5.29 -2.57
N ASP A 145 0.42 4.57 -1.50
CA ASP A 145 -0.59 3.99 -0.60
C ASP A 145 -1.43 5.03 0.14
N GLN A 146 -0.93 6.26 0.27
CA GLN A 146 -1.68 7.38 0.87
C GLN A 146 -2.95 7.72 0.09
N PHE A 147 -2.96 7.48 -1.22
CA PHE A 147 -4.07 7.79 -2.12
C PHE A 147 -4.99 6.60 -2.40
N VAL A 148 -4.79 5.47 -1.72
CA VAL A 148 -5.60 4.25 -1.85
C VAL A 148 -6.37 4.00 -0.56
N ARG A 149 -7.63 3.57 -0.68
CA ARG A 149 -8.46 3.11 0.44
C ARG A 149 -9.22 1.85 0.03
N ALA A 150 -9.24 0.88 0.93
CA ALA A 150 -10.11 -0.28 0.79
C ALA A 150 -11.51 0.06 1.33
N ASP A 151 -12.54 -0.17 0.50
CA ASP A 151 -13.95 -0.02 0.81
C ASP A 151 -14.77 -1.05 0.02
N TYR A 152 -16.08 -1.00 0.08
CA TYR A 152 -16.97 -1.95 -0.61
C TYR A 152 -16.94 -1.86 -2.15
N ASN A 153 -16.23 -0.86 -2.74
CA ASN A 153 -16.02 -0.81 -4.19
C ASN A 153 -14.99 -1.83 -4.70
N ILE A 154 -14.19 -2.43 -3.81
CA ILE A 154 -13.15 -3.36 -4.20
C ILE A 154 -13.75 -4.72 -4.49
N ASP A 155 -13.48 -5.24 -5.69
CA ASP A 155 -13.79 -6.61 -6.08
C ASP A 155 -12.76 -7.59 -5.53
N ARG A 156 -11.48 -7.25 -5.62
CA ARG A 156 -10.36 -8.02 -5.06
C ARG A 156 -9.07 -7.24 -5.09
N LEU A 157 -8.11 -7.69 -4.30
CA LEU A 157 -6.72 -7.29 -4.35
C LEU A 157 -5.91 -8.38 -5.05
N GLU A 158 -5.11 -8.03 -6.05
CA GLU A 158 -4.14 -8.92 -6.69
C GLU A 158 -2.72 -8.46 -6.35
N VAL A 159 -1.87 -9.39 -5.88
CA VAL A 159 -0.49 -9.09 -5.48
C VAL A 159 0.47 -10.02 -6.20
N ILE A 160 1.30 -9.46 -7.07
CA ILE A 160 2.39 -10.15 -7.75
C ILE A 160 3.69 -9.91 -7.00
N ARG A 161 4.44 -10.98 -6.78
CA ARG A 161 5.76 -10.95 -6.15
C ARG A 161 6.84 -11.23 -7.20
N GLY A 162 7.52 -10.16 -7.64
CA GLY A 162 8.58 -10.26 -8.65
C GLY A 162 8.11 -10.56 -10.07
N GLY A 163 8.92 -11.28 -10.80
CA GLY A 163 8.58 -11.86 -12.10
C GLY A 163 8.21 -10.84 -13.18
N SER A 164 7.04 -11.01 -13.77
CA SER A 164 6.52 -10.17 -14.85
C SER A 164 6.27 -8.70 -14.46
N ALA A 165 6.24 -8.38 -13.16
CA ALA A 165 6.18 -7.00 -12.69
C ALA A 165 7.30 -6.13 -13.27
N SER A 166 8.48 -6.70 -13.51
CA SER A 166 9.63 -6.02 -14.11
C SER A 166 9.41 -5.48 -15.52
N THR A 167 8.45 -6.05 -16.26
CA THR A 167 8.21 -5.72 -17.69
C THR A 167 6.80 -5.25 -17.99
N LEU A 168 5.82 -5.59 -17.16
CA LEU A 168 4.42 -5.22 -17.36
C LEU A 168 3.97 -4.05 -16.48
N ALA A 169 4.88 -3.50 -15.69
CA ALA A 169 4.68 -2.24 -14.97
C ALA A 169 6.00 -1.46 -14.87
N THR A 170 5.92 -0.16 -14.62
CA THR A 170 7.07 0.74 -14.44
C THR A 170 7.46 0.79 -12.97
N ASN A 171 8.77 0.87 -12.65
CA ASN A 171 9.29 1.01 -11.26
C ASN A 171 8.84 -0.10 -10.29
N SER A 172 8.61 -1.31 -10.79
CA SER A 172 8.05 -2.39 -9.98
C SER A 172 8.83 -3.70 -10.03
N PRO A 173 10.17 -3.69 -10.00
CA PRO A 173 10.97 -4.91 -10.13
C PRO A 173 10.73 -5.91 -8.98
N GLY A 174 10.22 -5.46 -7.84
CA GLY A 174 9.84 -6.29 -6.71
C GLY A 174 8.43 -6.87 -6.79
N GLY A 175 7.47 -6.14 -7.38
CA GLY A 175 6.09 -6.62 -7.44
C GLY A 175 5.05 -5.54 -7.75
N ILE A 176 3.80 -5.97 -7.85
CA ILE A 176 2.62 -5.12 -8.08
C ILE A 176 1.55 -5.44 -7.06
N ILE A 177 0.93 -4.42 -6.50
CA ILE A 177 -0.26 -4.49 -5.64
C ILE A 177 -1.37 -3.75 -6.37
N ASN A 178 -2.38 -4.47 -6.87
CA ASN A 178 -3.44 -3.90 -7.69
C ASN A 178 -4.82 -4.07 -7.04
N PHE A 179 -5.47 -2.95 -6.75
CA PHE A 179 -6.85 -2.87 -6.26
C PHE A 179 -7.79 -2.87 -7.45
N ILE A 180 -8.60 -3.92 -7.59
CA ILE A 180 -9.54 -4.10 -8.70
C ILE A 180 -10.94 -3.71 -8.24
N SER A 181 -11.59 -2.86 -9.02
CA SER A 181 -12.92 -2.31 -8.71
C SER A 181 -14.03 -3.22 -9.20
N LYS A 182 -15.14 -3.26 -8.47
CA LYS A 182 -16.43 -3.80 -8.94
C LYS A 182 -16.94 -2.98 -10.13
N THR A 183 -17.61 -3.64 -11.07
CA THR A 183 -18.06 -3.05 -12.34
C THR A 183 -19.57 -3.16 -12.57
N GLY A 184 -20.31 -3.69 -11.58
CA GLY A 184 -21.76 -3.84 -11.65
C GLY A 184 -22.26 -4.92 -12.61
N GLU A 185 -21.39 -5.89 -12.97
CA GLU A 185 -21.80 -7.08 -13.75
C GLU A 185 -22.80 -7.91 -12.98
N GLU A 186 -22.59 -8.04 -11.66
CA GLU A 186 -23.53 -8.59 -10.69
C GLU A 186 -24.33 -7.44 -10.06
N ALA A 187 -25.67 -7.59 -10.07
CA ALA A 187 -26.54 -6.59 -9.46
C ALA A 187 -26.61 -6.79 -7.95
N GLY A 188 -26.54 -5.69 -7.22
CA GLY A 188 -26.59 -5.67 -5.76
C GLY A 188 -25.58 -4.72 -5.16
N GLY A 189 -25.50 -4.75 -3.85
CA GLY A 189 -24.58 -3.93 -3.08
C GLY A 189 -24.71 -4.19 -1.59
N ALA A 190 -24.02 -3.38 -0.81
CA ALA A 190 -24.05 -3.48 0.63
C ALA A 190 -24.03 -2.10 1.31
N PHE A 191 -24.55 -2.09 2.51
CA PHE A 191 -24.43 -0.99 3.46
C PHE A 191 -23.80 -1.53 4.73
N GLY A 192 -22.78 -0.89 5.23
CA GLY A 192 -22.06 -1.28 6.44
C GLY A 192 -21.93 -0.13 7.42
N LEU A 193 -22.21 -0.40 8.69
CA LEU A 193 -22.02 0.53 9.79
C LEU A 193 -21.03 -0.07 10.78
N THR A 194 -19.86 0.52 10.92
CA THR A 194 -18.80 0.09 11.85
C THR A 194 -18.67 1.09 12.99
N VAL A 195 -18.64 0.57 14.22
CA VAL A 195 -18.41 1.33 15.46
C VAL A 195 -17.25 0.71 16.21
N GLY A 196 -16.23 1.53 16.52
CA GLY A 196 -15.11 1.19 17.40
C GLY A 196 -15.29 1.79 18.79
N ALA A 197 -14.97 1.03 19.84
CA ALA A 197 -15.13 1.47 21.20
C ALA A 197 -13.85 2.06 21.83
N ASN A 198 -12.69 1.49 21.53
CA ASN A 198 -11.41 1.92 22.05
C ASN A 198 -10.28 1.49 21.07
N PRO A 199 -9.78 2.43 20.26
CA PRO A 199 -10.19 3.84 20.14
C PRO A 199 -11.59 4.01 19.52
N ARG A 200 -12.15 5.22 19.64
CA ARG A 200 -13.48 5.54 19.08
C ARG A 200 -13.39 5.63 17.57
N GLU A 201 -14.32 4.96 16.89
CA GLU A 201 -14.45 4.99 15.44
C GLU A 201 -15.93 4.91 15.07
N PHE A 202 -16.30 5.63 14.02
CA PHE A 202 -17.56 5.49 13.32
C PHE A 202 -17.26 5.51 11.83
N ARG A 203 -17.65 4.45 11.12
CA ARG A 203 -17.46 4.34 9.68
C ARG A 203 -18.74 3.82 9.03
N LEU A 204 -19.09 4.45 7.92
CA LEU A 204 -20.17 4.08 7.05
C LEU A 204 -19.57 3.70 5.70
N ASP A 205 -19.85 2.50 5.22
CA ASP A 205 -19.54 2.03 3.88
C ASP A 205 -20.85 1.77 3.12
N ALA A 206 -20.88 2.08 1.83
CA ALA A 206 -21.99 1.73 0.95
C ALA A 206 -21.51 1.53 -0.47
N ASP A 207 -22.09 0.53 -1.16
CA ASP A 207 -21.92 0.34 -2.59
C ASP A 207 -23.20 -0.18 -3.24
N TYR A 208 -23.34 0.07 -4.53
CA TYR A 208 -24.39 -0.52 -5.36
C TYR A 208 -23.95 -0.57 -6.82
N GLY A 209 -24.27 -1.68 -7.47
CA GLY A 209 -24.04 -1.87 -8.88
C GLY A 209 -25.14 -2.67 -9.57
N GLY A 210 -25.15 -2.63 -10.89
CA GLY A 210 -26.15 -3.36 -11.69
C GLY A 210 -26.21 -2.88 -13.12
N ARG A 211 -27.33 -3.21 -13.77
CA ARG A 211 -27.56 -2.90 -15.19
C ARG A 211 -28.48 -1.68 -15.33
N LEU A 212 -28.05 -0.70 -16.14
CA LEU A 212 -28.89 0.41 -16.61
C LEU A 212 -29.63 0.05 -17.91
N GLY A 213 -29.24 -1.03 -18.57
CA GLY A 213 -29.82 -1.54 -19.79
C GLY A 213 -29.14 -2.82 -20.23
N PRO A 214 -29.51 -3.41 -21.39
CA PRO A 214 -28.99 -4.70 -21.84
C PRO A 214 -27.46 -4.74 -22.02
N LYS A 215 -26.86 -3.61 -22.39
CA LYS A 215 -25.42 -3.48 -22.67
C LYS A 215 -24.69 -2.52 -21.73
N THR A 216 -25.38 -1.95 -20.71
CA THR A 216 -24.78 -0.94 -19.83
C THR A 216 -24.84 -1.41 -18.39
N THR A 217 -23.69 -1.47 -17.72
CA THR A 217 -23.58 -1.70 -16.27
C THR A 217 -22.99 -0.48 -15.57
N PHE A 218 -23.23 -0.36 -14.27
CA PHE A 218 -22.65 0.69 -13.44
C PHE A 218 -22.31 0.15 -12.06
N HIS A 219 -21.39 0.81 -11.40
CA HIS A 219 -21.12 0.62 -9.97
C HIS A 219 -20.80 1.96 -9.33
N VAL A 220 -21.30 2.19 -8.12
CA VAL A 220 -21.02 3.37 -7.32
C VAL A 220 -20.94 2.98 -5.86
N GLY A 221 -20.02 3.56 -5.13
CA GLY A 221 -19.91 3.36 -3.69
C GLY A 221 -18.82 4.20 -3.06
N GLY A 222 -18.61 4.00 -1.77
CA GLY A 222 -17.61 4.71 -1.00
C GLY A 222 -17.78 4.52 0.50
N PHE A 223 -17.05 5.33 1.24
CA PHE A 223 -17.15 5.36 2.69
C PHE A 223 -17.07 6.78 3.24
N GLN A 224 -17.54 6.95 4.46
CA GLN A 224 -17.35 8.13 5.31
C GLN A 224 -16.94 7.64 6.70
N ARG A 225 -15.94 8.28 7.32
CA ARG A 225 -15.49 7.93 8.67
C ARG A 225 -15.17 9.14 9.53
N ILE A 226 -15.23 8.93 10.84
CA ILE A 226 -14.77 9.86 11.87
C ILE A 226 -14.33 9.06 13.10
N GLY A 227 -13.17 9.38 13.67
CA GLY A 227 -12.65 8.62 14.80
C GLY A 227 -11.28 9.07 15.28
N GLU A 228 -10.71 8.26 16.15
CA GLU A 228 -9.36 8.47 16.68
C GLU A 228 -8.28 7.75 15.88
N GLY A 229 -8.66 6.74 15.07
CA GLY A 229 -7.74 5.88 14.34
C GLY A 229 -7.31 4.64 15.13
N GLY A 230 -6.12 4.11 14.81
CA GLY A 230 -5.63 2.87 15.43
C GLY A 230 -5.14 3.00 16.88
N ARG A 231 -5.07 4.23 17.45
CA ARG A 231 -4.64 4.51 18.83
C ARG A 231 -5.50 5.61 19.44
N PRO A 232 -5.65 5.65 20.77
CA PRO A 232 -6.31 6.77 21.47
C PRO A 232 -5.56 8.08 21.22
N THR A 233 -6.17 9.03 20.56
CA THR A 233 -5.58 10.35 20.24
C THR A 233 -6.16 11.47 21.09
N GLY A 234 -7.35 11.25 21.69
CA GLY A 234 -8.08 12.25 22.46
C GLY A 234 -8.89 13.25 21.64
N PHE A 235 -8.90 13.10 20.31
CA PHE A 235 -9.68 13.89 19.36
C PHE A 235 -9.99 13.06 18.09
N ASN A 236 -10.85 13.58 17.20
CA ASN A 236 -11.13 12.92 15.93
C ASN A 236 -9.98 13.13 14.94
N ALA A 237 -8.95 12.27 15.01
CA ALA A 237 -7.79 12.28 14.14
C ALA A 237 -8.06 11.68 12.76
N GLU A 238 -9.04 10.77 12.68
CA GLU A 238 -9.60 10.32 11.40
C GLU A 238 -10.85 11.12 11.06
N ASN A 239 -10.93 11.60 9.82
CA ASN A 239 -12.15 12.24 9.31
C ASN A 239 -12.03 12.39 7.80
N GLY A 240 -13.01 11.85 7.09
CA GLY A 240 -13.06 11.98 5.65
C GLY A 240 -13.75 10.80 4.99
N GLY A 241 -13.52 10.65 3.68
CA GLY A 241 -14.15 9.59 2.92
C GLY A 241 -13.75 9.56 1.47
N GLN A 242 -14.32 8.60 0.75
CA GLN A 242 -14.10 8.35 -0.65
C GLN A 242 -15.43 8.06 -1.35
N ILE A 243 -15.53 8.49 -2.60
CA ILE A 243 -16.56 8.03 -3.55
C ILE A 243 -15.86 7.55 -4.80
N ARG A 244 -16.29 6.40 -5.32
CA ARG A 244 -15.88 5.85 -6.62
C ARG A 244 -17.12 5.49 -7.41
N ALA A 245 -17.05 5.67 -8.74
CA ALA A 245 -18.12 5.23 -9.64
C ALA A 245 -17.52 4.82 -10.99
N ASN A 246 -18.17 3.89 -11.65
CA ASN A 246 -17.88 3.55 -13.03
C ASN A 246 -19.16 3.19 -13.80
N VAL A 247 -19.08 3.36 -15.13
CA VAL A 247 -20.12 2.94 -16.07
C VAL A 247 -19.43 2.22 -17.21
N THR A 248 -19.88 1.00 -17.53
CA THR A 248 -19.39 0.19 -18.62
C THR A 248 -20.46 0.04 -19.69
N GLN A 249 -20.13 0.42 -20.92
CA GLN A 249 -20.94 0.19 -22.10
C GLN A 249 -20.35 -0.97 -22.91
N GLN A 250 -21.09 -2.07 -23.03
CA GLN A 250 -20.75 -3.17 -23.93
C GLN A 250 -21.09 -2.79 -25.37
N LEU A 251 -20.17 -3.08 -26.27
CA LEU A 251 -20.27 -2.89 -27.73
C LEU A 251 -20.24 -4.26 -28.41
N ASP A 252 -20.57 -4.34 -29.71
CA ASP A 252 -20.57 -5.61 -30.40
C ASP A 252 -19.16 -6.22 -30.54
N ASN A 253 -18.14 -5.36 -30.63
CA ASN A 253 -16.74 -5.80 -30.75
C ASN A 253 -15.89 -5.52 -29.46
N GLY A 254 -16.50 -5.16 -28.33
CA GLY A 254 -15.73 -4.85 -27.13
C GLY A 254 -16.51 -4.07 -26.09
N TYR A 255 -15.83 -3.24 -25.31
CA TYR A 255 -16.46 -2.37 -24.31
C TYR A 255 -15.68 -1.07 -24.13
N VAL A 256 -16.35 -0.07 -23.56
CA VAL A 256 -15.76 1.15 -22.99
C VAL A 256 -16.26 1.29 -21.55
N ARG A 257 -15.36 1.63 -20.64
CA ARG A 257 -15.67 1.97 -19.24
C ARG A 257 -15.13 3.35 -18.91
N LEU A 258 -15.97 4.17 -18.30
CA LEU A 258 -15.59 5.44 -17.70
C LEU A 258 -15.62 5.30 -16.19
N TYR A 259 -14.70 5.93 -15.49
CA TYR A 259 -14.66 5.91 -14.02
C TYR A 259 -14.23 7.25 -13.42
N LEU A 260 -14.66 7.45 -12.20
CA LEU A 260 -14.29 8.59 -11.37
C LEU A 260 -13.96 8.14 -9.95
N LYS A 261 -13.13 8.94 -9.27
CA LYS A 261 -12.79 8.82 -7.86
C LYS A 261 -12.70 10.21 -7.24
N ALA A 262 -13.22 10.36 -6.03
CA ALA A 262 -13.00 11.53 -5.18
C ALA A 262 -12.69 11.06 -3.76
N LEU A 263 -11.51 11.43 -3.25
CA LEU A 263 -11.01 11.13 -1.92
C LEU A 263 -10.65 12.45 -1.24
N ASP A 264 -11.17 12.72 -0.04
CA ASP A 264 -10.67 13.74 0.91
C ASP A 264 -10.72 13.10 2.29
N ASP A 265 -9.57 12.67 2.77
CA ASP A 265 -9.47 11.87 3.98
C ASP A 265 -8.24 12.24 4.78
N ARG A 266 -8.33 12.19 6.11
CA ARG A 266 -7.22 12.37 7.02
C ARG A 266 -7.17 11.25 8.03
N THR A 267 -5.94 10.88 8.39
CA THR A 267 -5.62 9.84 9.36
C THR A 267 -4.51 10.29 10.30
N PRO A 268 -4.45 9.80 11.53
CA PRO A 268 -3.31 10.09 12.39
C PRO A 268 -2.04 9.43 11.85
N THR A 269 -0.89 10.00 12.17
CA THR A 269 0.43 9.43 11.88
C THR A 269 1.02 8.82 13.15
N PHE A 270 1.43 7.56 13.09
CA PHE A 270 2.02 6.85 14.23
C PHE A 270 3.52 6.63 13.98
N LEU A 271 4.31 7.71 14.09
CA LEU A 271 5.76 7.67 13.95
C LEU A 271 6.42 6.96 15.16
N PRO A 272 7.73 6.64 15.10
CA PRO A 272 8.45 6.06 16.23
C PRO A 272 8.22 6.84 17.51
N VAL A 273 8.30 6.16 18.64
CA VAL A 273 8.20 6.75 19.99
C VAL A 273 9.50 6.56 20.75
N PRO A 274 9.82 7.42 21.74
CA PRO A 274 11.03 7.29 22.52
C PRO A 274 11.17 5.91 23.18
N VAL A 275 12.35 5.32 23.04
CA VAL A 275 12.76 4.07 23.69
C VAL A 275 14.22 4.20 24.14
N THR A 276 14.72 3.22 24.88
CA THR A 276 16.15 3.06 25.16
C THR A 276 16.65 1.73 24.66
N VAL A 277 17.94 1.65 24.32
CA VAL A 277 18.60 0.40 23.96
C VAL A 277 19.71 0.12 24.97
N SER A 278 19.69 -1.06 25.55
CA SER A 278 20.79 -1.55 26.40
C SER A 278 21.10 -3.00 26.06
N ASN A 279 22.39 -3.30 25.90
CA ASN A 279 22.85 -4.63 25.48
C ASN A 279 22.15 -5.15 24.22
N GLY A 280 21.89 -4.27 23.24
CA GLY A 280 21.21 -4.63 21.99
C GLY A 280 19.70 -4.94 22.14
N GLN A 281 19.10 -4.70 23.30
CA GLN A 281 17.68 -4.91 23.55
C GLN A 281 16.93 -3.59 23.68
N ILE A 282 15.73 -3.54 23.09
CA ILE A 282 14.85 -2.36 23.14
C ILE A 282 14.07 -2.38 24.45
N ASN A 283 14.13 -1.30 25.20
CA ASN A 283 13.40 -1.11 26.44
C ASN A 283 12.44 0.07 26.32
N THR A 284 11.23 -0.10 26.85
CA THR A 284 10.26 0.99 26.95
C THR A 284 10.65 1.99 28.04
N ILE A 285 10.31 3.25 27.81
CA ILE A 285 10.46 4.30 28.83
C ILE A 285 9.20 4.31 29.72
N PRO A 286 9.34 4.41 31.05
CA PRO A 286 8.18 4.52 31.94
C PRO A 286 7.22 5.62 31.50
N GLY A 287 5.92 5.29 31.41
CA GLY A 287 4.88 6.20 30.94
C GLY A 287 4.69 6.23 29.40
N ILE A 288 5.54 5.57 28.60
CA ILE A 288 5.42 5.47 27.16
C ILE A 288 5.20 4.01 26.75
N ASP A 289 3.98 3.66 26.37
CA ASP A 289 3.66 2.38 25.73
C ASP A 289 3.71 2.55 24.21
N PRO A 290 4.67 1.92 23.49
CA PRO A 290 4.80 2.06 22.04
C PRO A 290 3.57 1.64 21.22
N ARG A 291 2.65 0.86 21.81
CA ARG A 291 1.40 0.40 21.17
C ARG A 291 0.31 1.46 21.14
N THR A 292 0.34 2.42 22.08
CA THR A 292 -0.74 3.40 22.30
C THR A 292 -0.24 4.85 22.33
N ALA A 293 1.07 5.07 22.47
CA ALA A 293 1.63 6.41 22.57
C ALA A 293 1.37 7.23 21.30
N PHE A 294 0.95 8.49 21.50
CA PHE A 294 0.67 9.46 20.47
C PHE A 294 0.95 10.88 20.97
N PHE A 295 1.82 11.62 20.28
CA PHE A 295 2.35 12.89 20.77
C PHE A 295 1.76 14.14 20.10
N ILE A 296 1.04 13.99 18.97
CA ILE A 296 0.21 15.07 18.43
C ILE A 296 -1.07 15.12 19.26
N THR A 297 -0.98 15.74 20.44
CA THR A 297 -2.07 15.82 21.41
C THR A 297 -2.98 17.01 21.17
N PRO A 298 -4.15 17.11 21.81
CA PRO A 298 -5.02 18.28 21.71
C PRO A 298 -4.35 19.63 21.96
N SER A 299 -3.25 19.67 22.70
CA SER A 299 -2.47 20.90 22.98
C SER A 299 -1.64 21.37 21.78
N LEU A 300 -1.29 20.49 20.83
CA LEU A 300 -0.54 20.82 19.61
C LEU A 300 -1.50 21.02 18.43
N ALA A 301 -2.31 22.07 18.46
CA ALA A 301 -3.34 22.34 17.47
C ALA A 301 -2.93 23.33 16.38
N ARG A 302 -1.72 23.90 16.45
CA ARG A 302 -1.25 24.92 15.50
C ARG A 302 0.25 24.79 15.27
N ASP A 303 0.62 24.87 14.00
CA ASP A 303 2.00 25.04 13.55
C ASP A 303 2.05 26.08 12.42
N VAL A 304 3.18 26.77 12.28
CA VAL A 304 3.40 27.80 11.26
C VAL A 304 4.66 27.47 10.47
N THR A 305 4.51 27.32 9.17
CA THR A 305 5.59 26.93 8.28
C THR A 305 5.71 27.90 7.11
N LEU A 306 6.87 27.89 6.45
CA LEU A 306 7.08 28.54 5.18
C LEU A 306 6.35 27.74 4.08
N ASN A 307 5.67 28.43 3.17
CA ASN A 307 5.12 27.81 1.96
C ASN A 307 6.08 27.95 0.77
N LYS A 308 5.79 27.27 -0.33
CA LYS A 308 6.63 27.29 -1.53
C LYS A 308 6.86 28.69 -2.13
N ASP A 309 5.94 29.61 -1.92
CA ASP A 309 5.97 30.98 -2.46
C ASP A 309 6.69 31.97 -1.53
N GLY A 310 7.27 31.50 -0.42
CA GLY A 310 8.00 32.33 0.55
C GLY A 310 7.12 33.02 1.60
N GLY A 311 5.81 32.78 1.58
CA GLY A 311 4.89 33.22 2.63
C GLY A 311 4.75 32.22 3.74
N PHE A 312 4.03 32.58 4.82
CA PHE A 312 3.76 31.67 5.93
C PHE A 312 2.39 31.00 5.79
N THR A 313 2.33 29.71 6.12
CA THR A 313 1.11 28.93 6.21
C THR A 313 0.92 28.44 7.63
N THR A 314 -0.28 28.66 8.19
CA THR A 314 -0.72 28.03 9.43
C THR A 314 -1.39 26.71 9.09
N SER A 315 -0.98 25.64 9.77
CA SER A 315 -1.53 24.30 9.66
C SER A 315 -1.97 23.78 11.02
N ASN A 316 -2.83 22.76 11.01
CA ASN A 316 -3.25 22.07 12.21
C ASN A 316 -2.59 20.69 12.28
N PRO A 317 -1.69 20.41 13.24
CA PRO A 317 -1.09 19.09 13.41
C PRO A 317 -2.09 17.96 13.55
N HIS A 318 -3.31 18.21 14.03
CA HIS A 318 -4.38 17.23 14.11
C HIS A 318 -4.85 16.70 12.74
N ASP A 319 -4.47 17.37 11.63
CA ASP A 319 -4.75 16.86 10.29
C ASP A 319 -3.94 15.58 9.97
N GLY A 320 -2.84 15.31 10.69
CA GLY A 320 -2.06 14.11 10.53
C GLY A 320 -1.60 13.90 9.09
N LEU A 321 -1.97 12.79 8.48
CA LEU A 321 -1.85 12.55 7.06
C LEU A 321 -3.19 12.88 6.39
N ARG A 322 -3.28 14.05 5.78
CA ARG A 322 -4.44 14.47 4.98
C ARG A 322 -4.13 14.38 3.50
N VAL A 323 -4.96 13.69 2.75
CA VAL A 323 -4.83 13.55 1.30
C VAL A 323 -6.12 13.90 0.57
N LYS A 324 -5.96 14.46 -0.62
CA LYS A 324 -7.01 14.73 -1.58
C LYS A 324 -6.63 14.13 -2.91
N SER A 325 -7.54 13.40 -3.52
CA SER A 325 -7.37 12.85 -4.86
C SER A 325 -8.68 12.92 -5.62
N THR A 326 -8.63 13.51 -6.81
CA THR A 326 -9.74 13.45 -7.76
C THR A 326 -9.20 12.84 -9.04
N ALA A 327 -9.79 11.74 -9.48
CA ALA A 327 -9.37 11.06 -10.69
C ALA A 327 -10.55 10.83 -11.63
N VAL A 328 -10.28 10.97 -12.91
CA VAL A 328 -11.17 10.56 -14.00
C VAL A 328 -10.38 9.69 -14.97
N GLY A 329 -11.03 8.67 -15.50
CA GLY A 329 -10.37 7.78 -16.43
C GLY A 329 -11.31 7.04 -17.34
N ALA A 330 -10.71 6.37 -18.31
CA ALA A 330 -11.39 5.54 -19.28
C ALA A 330 -10.56 4.28 -19.54
N GLU A 331 -11.23 3.18 -19.79
CA GLU A 331 -10.63 1.98 -20.36
C GLU A 331 -11.51 1.40 -21.46
N GLY A 332 -10.91 0.67 -22.37
CA GLY A 332 -11.63 -0.03 -23.42
C GLY A 332 -10.84 -1.21 -23.96
N SER A 333 -11.57 -2.18 -24.51
CA SER A 333 -11.01 -3.33 -25.21
C SER A 333 -11.84 -3.60 -26.45
N PHE A 334 -11.17 -3.68 -27.61
CA PHE A 334 -11.85 -3.78 -28.91
C PHE A 334 -11.24 -4.89 -29.77
N LYS A 335 -12.05 -5.81 -30.25
CA LYS A 335 -11.68 -6.81 -31.23
C LYS A 335 -11.71 -6.15 -32.62
N LEU A 336 -10.58 -6.21 -33.32
CA LEU A 336 -10.41 -5.60 -34.64
C LEU A 336 -10.56 -6.62 -35.81
N GLY A 337 -10.83 -7.90 -35.49
CA GLY A 337 -10.84 -9.00 -36.45
C GLY A 337 -9.50 -9.73 -36.57
N ASP A 338 -9.49 -10.88 -37.21
CA ASP A 338 -8.30 -11.71 -37.46
C ASP A 338 -7.40 -11.95 -36.24
N GLY A 339 -7.99 -12.06 -35.05
CA GLY A 339 -7.25 -12.25 -33.79
C GLY A 339 -6.55 -11.00 -33.25
N TRP A 340 -6.79 -9.83 -33.79
CA TRP A 340 -6.32 -8.57 -33.25
C TRP A 340 -7.27 -8.02 -32.21
N THR A 341 -6.68 -7.50 -31.10
CA THR A 341 -7.39 -6.77 -30.04
C THR A 341 -6.57 -5.57 -29.62
N VAL A 342 -7.21 -4.42 -29.46
CA VAL A 342 -6.59 -3.24 -28.85
C VAL A 342 -7.20 -3.03 -27.47
N ASP A 343 -6.34 -2.83 -26.47
CA ASP A 343 -6.70 -2.45 -25.10
C ASP A 343 -6.13 -1.07 -24.81
N GLU A 344 -6.91 -0.22 -24.17
CA GLU A 344 -6.53 1.15 -23.80
C GLU A 344 -6.95 1.44 -22.38
N LYS A 345 -6.05 2.10 -21.62
CA LYS A 345 -6.32 2.61 -20.29
C LYS A 345 -5.77 4.02 -20.15
N PHE A 346 -6.57 4.91 -19.61
CA PHE A 346 -6.24 6.30 -19.38
C PHE A 346 -6.73 6.76 -18.01
N ARG A 347 -5.90 7.51 -17.27
CA ARG A 347 -6.30 8.19 -16.04
C ARG A 347 -5.58 9.51 -15.85
N LYS A 348 -6.33 10.57 -15.56
CA LYS A 348 -5.87 11.84 -15.04
C LYS A 348 -6.25 11.94 -13.58
N SER A 349 -5.27 12.22 -12.70
CA SER A 349 -5.50 12.44 -11.28
C SER A 349 -4.95 13.81 -10.85
N VAL A 350 -5.69 14.49 -9.97
CA VAL A 350 -5.27 15.70 -9.27
C VAL A 350 -5.08 15.30 -7.80
N ASN A 351 -3.85 15.36 -7.32
CA ASN A 351 -3.47 14.85 -6.01
C ASN A 351 -2.71 15.91 -5.22
N SER A 352 -3.06 16.06 -3.95
CA SER A 352 -2.39 16.95 -3.00
C SER A 352 -2.61 16.48 -1.58
N GLY A 353 -1.90 17.10 -0.61
CA GLY A 353 -2.09 16.72 0.77
C GLY A 353 -1.15 17.43 1.73
N ARG A 354 -1.05 16.88 2.93
CA ARG A 354 -0.12 17.30 3.96
C ARG A 354 0.19 16.13 4.88
N PHE A 355 1.47 15.95 5.17
CA PHE A 355 1.92 15.00 6.17
C PHE A 355 2.36 15.76 7.43
N MET A 356 1.73 15.44 8.56
CA MET A 356 2.03 15.97 9.87
C MET A 356 2.34 14.80 10.80
N GLY A 357 3.63 14.59 11.11
CA GLY A 357 4.06 13.51 11.99
C GLY A 357 5.07 14.01 13.01
N LEU A 358 4.95 13.60 14.26
CA LEU A 358 5.93 13.95 15.27
C LEU A 358 6.98 12.84 15.42
N PHE A 359 8.24 13.18 15.18
CA PHE A 359 9.38 12.30 15.27
C PHE A 359 10.27 12.69 16.44
N PRO A 360 10.60 11.80 17.39
CA PRO A 360 11.54 12.07 18.45
C PRO A 360 12.95 12.30 17.88
N SER A 361 13.61 13.37 18.28
CA SER A 361 15.03 13.61 17.98
C SER A 361 15.95 13.20 19.13
N ASP A 362 15.38 12.93 20.28
CA ASP A 362 16.02 12.31 21.44
C ASP A 362 14.99 11.48 22.21
N ASN A 363 15.42 10.72 23.20
CA ASN A 363 14.53 9.89 24.03
C ASN A 363 14.34 10.45 25.45
N GLY A 364 14.90 11.60 25.77
CA GLY A 364 14.82 12.18 27.09
C GLY A 364 15.45 11.33 28.20
N ALA A 365 16.21 10.29 27.88
CA ALA A 365 16.59 9.21 28.81
C ALA A 365 17.86 9.49 29.62
N ASN A 366 18.16 10.73 29.94
CA ASN A 366 19.29 11.05 30.85
C ASN A 366 18.92 10.88 32.33
N GLY A 367 18.26 9.78 32.69
CA GLY A 367 18.00 9.31 34.04
C GLY A 367 17.07 10.18 34.91
N THR A 368 16.99 11.48 34.66
CA THR A 368 16.12 12.45 35.35
C THR A 368 15.28 13.30 34.42
N ALA A 369 15.37 13.05 33.11
CA ALA A 369 14.62 13.85 32.14
C ALA A 369 13.11 13.55 32.22
N THR A 370 12.32 14.61 32.27
CA THR A 370 10.85 14.58 32.33
C THR A 370 10.24 14.89 30.94
N SER A 371 11.09 15.10 29.93
CA SER A 371 10.68 15.55 28.59
C SER A 371 11.68 15.10 27.51
N PHE A 372 11.21 15.02 26.27
CA PHE A 372 12.01 14.74 25.08
C PHE A 372 11.78 15.83 24.01
N THR A 373 12.68 15.91 23.05
CA THR A 373 12.58 16.79 21.90
C THR A 373 11.99 16.03 20.72
N GLY A 374 10.99 16.62 20.05
CA GLY A 374 10.38 16.06 18.87
C GLY A 374 10.33 17.06 17.73
N VAL A 375 10.56 16.59 16.51
CA VAL A 375 10.43 17.38 15.29
C VAL A 375 9.09 17.06 14.64
N LEU A 376 8.30 18.09 14.38
CA LEU A 376 7.06 17.98 13.65
C LEU A 376 7.36 18.02 12.14
N PHE A 377 7.24 16.86 11.49
CA PHE A 377 7.40 16.70 10.04
C PHE A 377 6.23 17.35 9.31
N ASN A 378 6.20 18.68 9.27
CA ASN A 378 5.18 19.43 8.55
C ASN A 378 5.57 19.55 7.09
N THR A 379 5.08 18.60 6.28
CA THR A 379 5.37 18.48 4.87
C THR A 379 4.11 18.74 4.06
N SER A 380 4.15 19.76 3.21
CA SER A 380 3.09 20.03 2.23
C SER A 380 3.31 19.21 0.97
N LEU A 381 2.32 18.42 0.58
CA LEU A 381 2.26 17.73 -0.71
C LEU A 381 1.54 18.67 -1.68
N ASP A 382 2.30 19.60 -2.29
CA ASP A 382 1.75 20.75 -3.00
C ASP A 382 1.13 20.35 -4.34
N ASN A 383 1.77 19.42 -5.07
CA ASN A 383 1.30 18.92 -6.36
C ASN A 383 1.84 17.52 -6.65
N PHE A 384 0.95 16.52 -6.71
CA PHE A 384 1.21 15.16 -7.11
C PHE A 384 0.33 14.71 -8.29
N ASP A 385 -0.10 15.68 -9.09
CA ASP A 385 -0.92 15.45 -10.27
C ASP A 385 -0.23 14.52 -11.23
N ASN A 386 -1.01 13.63 -11.82
CA ASN A 386 -0.49 12.72 -12.82
C ASN A 386 -1.47 12.44 -13.95
N LEU A 387 -0.90 12.00 -15.07
CA LEU A 387 -1.63 11.49 -16.22
C LEU A 387 -0.93 10.22 -16.67
N PHE A 388 -1.64 9.10 -16.67
CA PHE A 388 -1.16 7.81 -17.11
C PHE A 388 -2.00 7.26 -18.26
N ASN A 389 -1.32 6.65 -19.21
CA ASN A 389 -1.92 6.04 -20.37
C ASN A 389 -1.17 4.75 -20.72
N GLU A 390 -1.89 3.68 -21.03
CA GLU A 390 -1.33 2.43 -21.53
C GLU A 390 -2.18 1.91 -22.69
N ILE A 391 -1.56 1.76 -23.85
CA ILE A 391 -2.15 1.12 -25.01
C ILE A 391 -1.46 -0.20 -25.31
N LYS A 392 -2.23 -1.24 -25.62
CA LYS A 392 -1.76 -2.57 -26.02
C LYS A 392 -2.42 -2.99 -27.32
N LEU A 393 -1.64 -3.54 -28.23
CA LEU A 393 -2.12 -4.23 -29.41
C LEU A 393 -1.74 -5.70 -29.29
N ASN A 394 -2.73 -6.57 -29.25
CA ASN A 394 -2.57 -8.01 -29.11
C ASN A 394 -2.91 -8.71 -30.41
N LYS A 395 -2.11 -9.72 -30.79
CA LYS A 395 -2.36 -10.61 -31.90
C LYS A 395 -2.41 -12.05 -31.42
N ALA A 396 -3.57 -12.68 -31.47
CA ALA A 396 -3.72 -14.11 -31.27
C ALA A 396 -3.38 -14.86 -32.56
N LEU A 397 -2.59 -15.93 -32.45
CA LEU A 397 -2.07 -16.74 -33.53
C LEU A 397 -2.20 -18.22 -33.21
N THR A 398 -2.35 -19.06 -34.21
CA THR A 398 -2.16 -20.53 -34.08
C THR A 398 -0.81 -20.85 -34.71
N LEU A 399 0.10 -21.46 -33.97
CA LEU A 399 1.44 -21.86 -34.40
C LEU A 399 1.59 -23.37 -34.17
N GLY A 400 1.51 -24.16 -35.25
CA GLY A 400 1.41 -25.61 -35.15
C GLY A 400 0.16 -26.01 -34.35
N ASP A 401 0.31 -26.89 -33.37
CA ASP A 401 -0.77 -27.33 -32.49
C ASP A 401 -0.99 -26.38 -31.27
N GLY A 402 -0.21 -25.29 -31.19
CA GLY A 402 -0.24 -24.37 -30.05
C GLY A 402 -0.93 -23.03 -30.36
N LYS A 403 -1.28 -22.32 -29.32
CA LYS A 403 -1.85 -20.96 -29.36
C LYS A 403 -0.80 -19.97 -28.89
N ALA A 404 -0.57 -18.93 -29.66
CA ALA A 404 0.33 -17.85 -29.31
C ALA A 404 -0.44 -16.51 -29.20
N THR A 405 0.02 -15.65 -28.33
CA THR A 405 -0.39 -14.25 -28.31
C THR A 405 0.86 -13.38 -28.26
N VAL A 406 0.94 -12.43 -29.17
CA VAL A 406 1.98 -11.40 -29.19
C VAL A 406 1.33 -10.07 -28.84
N THR A 407 1.90 -9.38 -27.86
CA THR A 407 1.44 -8.07 -27.37
C THR A 407 2.54 -7.04 -27.62
N GLY A 408 2.23 -5.97 -28.31
CA GLY A 408 3.03 -4.73 -28.35
C GLY A 408 2.33 -3.67 -27.52
N GLY A 409 3.02 -3.00 -26.63
CA GLY A 409 2.41 -1.99 -25.79
C GLY A 409 3.27 -0.75 -25.58
N LEU A 410 2.62 0.32 -25.18
CA LEU A 410 3.26 1.59 -24.83
C LEU A 410 2.60 2.15 -23.58
N PHE A 411 3.40 2.35 -22.54
CA PHE A 411 3.01 3.13 -21.37
C PHE A 411 3.59 4.54 -21.50
N ASN A 412 2.77 5.53 -21.22
CA ASN A 412 3.15 6.94 -21.13
C ASN A 412 2.66 7.53 -19.81
N GLY A 413 3.54 8.19 -19.07
CA GLY A 413 3.23 8.77 -17.78
C GLY A 413 3.84 10.15 -17.62
N VAL A 414 3.07 11.07 -17.02
CA VAL A 414 3.55 12.36 -16.55
C VAL A 414 3.11 12.51 -15.11
N GLN A 415 4.02 12.87 -14.22
CA GLN A 415 3.74 13.12 -12.80
C GLN A 415 4.52 14.31 -12.30
N ASN A 416 3.83 15.19 -11.58
CA ASN A 416 4.48 16.24 -10.79
C ASN A 416 4.82 15.68 -9.39
N VAL A 417 5.93 16.15 -8.83
CA VAL A 417 6.33 15.96 -7.44
C VAL A 417 6.77 17.29 -6.90
N ALA A 418 5.85 18.01 -6.28
CA ALA A 418 6.13 19.26 -5.60
C ALA A 418 5.83 19.12 -4.11
N GLU A 419 6.85 19.35 -3.31
CA GLU A 419 6.77 19.27 -1.84
C GLU A 419 7.47 20.46 -1.20
N THR A 420 6.99 20.83 -0.02
CA THR A 420 7.60 21.86 0.83
C THR A 420 7.73 21.33 2.25
N TRP A 421 8.97 21.32 2.73
CA TRP A 421 9.32 20.93 4.09
C TRP A 421 9.76 22.16 4.88
N PHE A 422 9.10 22.42 6.00
CA PHE A 422 9.55 23.36 7.00
C PHE A 422 9.15 22.85 8.36
N TRP A 423 10.07 22.20 9.05
CA TRP A 423 9.81 21.47 10.26
C TRP A 423 10.20 22.27 11.50
N ASN A 424 9.29 22.34 12.45
CA ASN A 424 9.53 22.97 13.74
C ASN A 424 9.84 21.90 14.80
N THR A 425 10.61 22.28 15.80
CA THR A 425 11.00 21.43 16.92
C THR A 425 10.25 21.85 18.17
N TYR A 426 9.70 20.86 18.87
CA TYR A 426 8.92 21.03 20.10
C TYR A 426 9.51 20.16 21.22
N LYS A 427 9.25 20.53 22.48
CA LYS A 427 9.58 19.74 23.64
C LYS A 427 8.31 19.18 24.25
N PHE A 428 8.32 17.91 24.61
CA PHE A 428 7.15 17.18 25.11
C PHE A 428 7.45 16.53 26.44
N THR A 429 6.45 16.47 27.32
CA THR A 429 6.54 15.62 28.53
C THR A 429 6.60 14.14 28.14
N LEU A 430 7.30 13.32 28.93
CA LEU A 430 7.45 11.87 28.72
C LEU A 430 6.18 11.08 29.10
N ASN A 431 5.03 11.47 28.55
CA ASN A 431 3.77 10.78 28.74
C ASN A 431 3.28 10.27 27.37
N GLY A 432 3.09 8.97 27.22
CA GLY A 432 2.66 8.36 25.95
C GLY A 432 1.25 8.76 25.50
N ILE A 433 0.38 9.13 26.44
CA ILE A 433 -0.98 9.64 26.20
C ILE A 433 -1.10 10.97 26.93
N GLY A 434 -1.62 12.00 26.26
CA GLY A 434 -1.82 13.32 26.82
C GLY A 434 -0.53 14.10 27.09
N ALA A 435 0.55 13.81 26.37
CA ALA A 435 1.79 14.58 26.44
C ALA A 435 1.51 16.07 26.22
N GLN A 436 2.19 16.92 27.00
CA GLN A 436 2.07 18.37 26.91
C GLN A 436 3.28 18.95 26.18
N VAL A 437 3.06 19.95 25.33
CA VAL A 437 4.13 20.77 24.78
C VAL A 437 4.63 21.69 25.89
N VAL A 438 5.94 21.69 26.13
CA VAL A 438 6.57 22.49 27.18
C VAL A 438 7.73 23.32 26.62
N ASN A 439 8.05 24.43 27.27
CA ASN A 439 9.23 25.23 26.96
C ASN A 439 10.51 24.62 27.58
N ALA A 440 11.64 25.24 27.40
CA ALA A 440 12.92 24.76 27.94
C ALA A 440 12.92 24.64 29.47
N ALA A 441 12.11 25.43 30.19
CA ALA A 441 11.96 25.38 31.63
C ALA A 441 10.91 24.35 32.12
N GLY A 442 10.27 23.60 31.17
CA GLY A 442 9.25 22.61 31.49
C GLY A 442 7.85 23.17 31.69
N ALA A 443 7.61 24.46 31.52
CA ALA A 443 6.27 25.04 31.59
C ALA A 443 5.48 24.86 30.32
N PRO A 444 4.15 24.62 30.37
CA PRO A 444 3.31 24.47 29.20
C PRO A 444 3.44 25.64 28.21
N THR A 445 3.51 25.33 26.91
CA THR A 445 3.60 26.29 25.80
C THR A 445 2.94 25.75 24.57
N SER A 446 2.67 26.63 23.59
CA SER A 446 2.27 26.24 22.22
C SER A 446 3.33 26.62 21.18
N ALA A 447 4.45 27.23 21.62
CA ALA A 447 5.50 27.70 20.72
C ALA A 447 6.55 26.59 20.48
N PRO A 448 7.13 26.51 19.26
CA PRO A 448 8.29 25.65 19.02
C PRO A 448 9.52 26.17 19.79
N ILE A 449 10.43 25.27 20.13
CA ILE A 449 11.71 25.60 20.77
C ILE A 449 12.85 25.79 19.74
N GLY A 450 12.60 25.43 18.48
CA GLY A 450 13.56 25.50 17.38
C GLY A 450 12.94 25.04 16.09
N ASP A 451 13.78 24.57 15.18
CA ASP A 451 13.41 24.04 13.87
C ASP A 451 14.13 22.72 13.56
N GLY A 452 13.60 21.98 12.58
CA GLY A 452 14.16 20.70 12.17
C GLY A 452 15.48 20.82 11.41
N PHE A 453 15.82 22.01 10.92
CA PHE A 453 17.06 22.23 10.17
C PHE A 453 18.29 21.99 11.03
N THR A 454 18.30 22.53 12.24
CA THR A 454 19.40 22.31 13.20
C THR A 454 19.43 20.89 13.74
N THR A 455 18.28 20.29 13.96
CA THR A 455 18.16 18.93 14.53
C THR A 455 18.64 17.85 13.55
N PHE A 456 18.37 17.99 12.26
CA PHE A 456 18.75 17.04 11.23
C PHE A 456 19.93 17.51 10.36
N GLY A 457 20.90 18.18 10.92
CA GLY A 457 22.14 18.55 10.25
C GLY A 457 21.95 19.47 9.03
N GLY A 458 20.93 20.32 9.04
CA GLY A 458 20.65 21.27 7.98
C GLY A 458 19.85 20.73 6.80
N CYS A 459 19.23 19.54 6.93
CA CYS A 459 18.57 18.88 5.81
C CYS A 459 17.17 19.42 5.48
N CYS A 460 16.43 19.96 6.45
CA CYS A 460 14.97 19.79 6.39
C CYS A 460 14.16 21.08 6.34
N VAL A 461 14.73 22.12 5.78
CA VAL A 461 14.02 23.31 5.28
C VAL A 461 14.27 23.39 3.78
N ARG A 462 13.37 22.80 2.99
CA ARG A 462 13.52 22.70 1.53
C ARG A 462 12.20 22.64 0.81
N SER A 463 12.23 23.03 -0.45
CA SER A 463 11.15 22.83 -1.41
C SER A 463 11.69 22.29 -2.71
N TRP A 464 10.91 21.48 -3.40
CA TRP A 464 11.17 21.10 -4.78
C TRP A 464 9.89 21.09 -5.60
N ASP A 465 10.06 21.32 -6.90
CA ASP A 465 9.01 21.20 -7.88
C ASP A 465 9.62 20.57 -9.13
N VAL A 466 9.33 19.29 -9.31
CA VAL A 466 9.93 18.45 -10.35
C VAL A 466 8.84 17.71 -11.11
N GLN A 467 8.90 17.78 -12.44
CA GLN A 467 8.06 16.97 -13.32
C GLN A 467 8.83 15.78 -13.85
N TYR A 468 8.24 14.61 -13.71
CA TYR A 468 8.72 13.35 -14.27
C TYR A 468 7.89 12.94 -15.46
N THR A 469 8.55 12.55 -16.55
CA THR A 469 7.92 11.92 -17.71
C THR A 469 8.48 10.52 -17.90
N GLN A 470 7.60 9.56 -18.12
CA GLN A 470 7.94 8.16 -18.33
C GLN A 470 7.39 7.72 -19.67
N LEU A 471 8.24 7.16 -20.54
CA LEU A 471 7.85 6.50 -21.77
C LEU A 471 8.38 5.09 -21.74
N ALA A 472 7.52 4.08 -21.95
CA ALA A 472 7.94 2.70 -21.84
C ALA A 472 7.27 1.81 -22.90
N PRO A 473 7.86 1.67 -24.10
CA PRO A 473 7.48 0.64 -25.04
C PRO A 473 7.84 -0.75 -24.47
N PHE A 474 6.96 -1.73 -24.73
CA PHE A 474 7.20 -3.11 -24.36
C PHE A 474 6.62 -4.08 -25.38
N VAL A 475 7.15 -5.30 -25.34
CA VAL A 475 6.65 -6.43 -26.10
C VAL A 475 6.57 -7.64 -25.19
N ALA A 476 5.50 -8.43 -25.33
CA ALA A 476 5.33 -9.69 -24.63
C ALA A 476 4.81 -10.75 -25.61
N ALA A 477 5.17 -11.99 -25.36
CA ALA A 477 4.68 -13.13 -26.11
C ALA A 477 4.32 -14.26 -25.16
N THR A 478 3.22 -14.95 -25.44
CA THR A 478 2.82 -16.19 -24.75
C THR A 478 2.62 -17.30 -25.79
N TYR A 479 2.94 -18.54 -25.39
CA TYR A 479 2.70 -19.72 -26.22
C TYR A 479 2.20 -20.87 -25.36
N GLU A 480 1.03 -21.40 -25.70
CA GLU A 480 0.40 -22.54 -25.01
C GLU A 480 0.35 -23.74 -25.94
N ILE A 481 0.96 -24.86 -25.54
CA ILE A 481 0.95 -26.13 -26.27
C ILE A 481 1.02 -27.31 -25.31
N ALA A 482 0.12 -28.30 -25.44
CA ALA A 482 0.15 -29.57 -24.72
C ALA A 482 0.38 -29.43 -23.21
N GLY A 483 -0.27 -28.45 -22.54
CA GLY A 483 -0.14 -28.18 -21.12
C GLY A 483 1.06 -27.34 -20.73
N LEU A 484 1.94 -26.97 -21.67
CA LEU A 484 3.05 -26.05 -21.47
C LEU A 484 2.61 -24.63 -21.84
N ASN A 485 2.79 -23.69 -20.92
CA ASN A 485 2.62 -22.27 -21.14
C ASN A 485 3.99 -21.60 -21.01
N LEU A 486 4.45 -20.97 -22.08
CA LEU A 486 5.67 -20.17 -22.12
C LEU A 486 5.29 -18.69 -22.21
N ASP A 487 6.02 -17.83 -21.54
CA ASP A 487 5.89 -16.39 -21.69
C ASP A 487 7.25 -15.69 -21.63
N ALA A 488 7.39 -14.64 -22.42
CA ALA A 488 8.56 -13.79 -22.43
C ALA A 488 8.15 -12.34 -22.67
N SER A 489 8.87 -11.40 -22.07
CA SER A 489 8.62 -9.99 -22.25
C SER A 489 9.87 -9.13 -22.09
N LEU A 490 9.89 -8.02 -22.83
CA LEU A 490 10.91 -6.97 -22.78
C LEU A 490 10.22 -5.61 -22.65
N ARG A 491 10.82 -4.72 -21.86
CA ARG A 491 10.34 -3.35 -21.68
C ARG A 491 11.51 -2.39 -21.65
N ARG A 492 11.39 -1.27 -22.35
CA ARG A 492 12.35 -0.19 -22.30
C ARG A 492 11.76 1.01 -21.59
N ASP A 493 12.14 1.24 -20.35
CA ASP A 493 11.74 2.42 -19.59
C ASP A 493 12.68 3.59 -19.88
N ILE A 494 12.12 4.74 -20.21
CA ILE A 494 12.82 6.00 -20.47
C ILE A 494 12.19 7.07 -19.59
N GLN A 495 12.94 7.53 -18.59
CA GLN A 495 12.51 8.57 -17.66
C GLN A 495 13.24 9.88 -17.94
N LYS A 496 12.52 10.98 -17.87
CA LYS A 496 13.09 12.33 -17.80
C LYS A 496 12.55 13.02 -16.57
N ALA A 497 13.40 13.84 -15.95
CA ALA A 497 12.99 14.73 -14.87
C ALA A 497 13.44 16.14 -15.19
N SER A 498 12.63 17.13 -14.87
CA SER A 498 12.94 18.54 -15.02
C SER A 498 12.28 19.36 -13.91
N GLY A 499 12.99 20.35 -13.39
CA GLY A 499 12.50 21.18 -12.31
C GLY A 499 13.64 21.76 -11.47
N TYR A 500 13.38 21.94 -10.18
CA TYR A 500 14.38 22.50 -9.26
C TYR A 500 14.16 22.02 -7.82
N THR A 501 15.20 22.18 -7.00
CA THR A 501 15.15 22.12 -5.54
C THR A 501 15.72 23.42 -4.98
N VAL A 502 15.23 23.85 -3.81
CA VAL A 502 15.75 25.02 -3.08
C VAL A 502 15.74 24.73 -1.59
N SER A 503 16.78 25.16 -0.87
CA SER A 503 16.82 25.11 0.59
C SER A 503 16.41 26.45 1.18
N GLY A 504 15.85 26.42 2.39
CA GLY A 504 15.53 27.61 3.15
C GLY A 504 16.55 27.89 4.24
N ASN A 505 16.56 29.11 4.70
CA ASN A 505 17.26 29.52 5.91
C ASN A 505 16.28 29.48 7.08
N ALA A 506 16.51 28.61 8.04
CA ALA A 506 15.63 28.43 9.19
C ALA A 506 15.62 29.65 10.14
N THR A 507 16.74 30.36 10.24
CA THR A 507 16.87 31.55 11.10
C THR A 507 16.08 32.72 10.55
N THR A 508 16.26 33.04 9.24
CA THR A 508 15.53 34.13 8.59
C THR A 508 14.14 33.73 8.16
N ARG A 509 13.85 32.43 8.12
CA ARG A 509 12.58 31.84 7.64
C ARG A 509 12.23 32.32 6.22
N THR A 510 13.22 32.25 5.32
CA THR A 510 13.10 32.60 3.91
C THR A 510 13.71 31.50 3.04
N TRP A 511 13.27 31.38 1.80
CA TRP A 511 13.99 30.60 0.80
C TRP A 511 15.29 31.31 0.45
N ASP A 512 16.35 30.51 0.23
CA ASP A 512 17.65 31.00 -0.21
C ASP A 512 17.84 30.66 -1.70
N PRO A 513 17.62 31.64 -2.60
CA PRO A 513 17.77 31.40 -4.05
C PRO A 513 19.18 30.93 -4.46
N ALA A 514 20.21 31.25 -3.66
CA ALA A 514 21.58 30.80 -3.94
C ALA A 514 21.77 29.29 -3.77
N THR A 515 20.85 28.64 -3.06
CA THR A 515 20.84 27.18 -2.88
C THR A 515 20.05 26.43 -3.95
N GLN A 516 19.45 27.15 -4.89
CA GLN A 516 18.64 26.53 -5.93
C GLN A 516 19.49 25.65 -6.83
N LYS A 517 19.07 24.39 -6.98
CA LYS A 517 19.69 23.39 -7.88
C LYS A 517 18.69 23.01 -8.95
N ILE A 518 19.14 23.00 -10.19
CA ILE A 518 18.33 22.55 -11.32
C ILE A 518 18.31 21.02 -11.34
N VAL A 519 17.14 20.48 -11.58
CA VAL A 519 16.92 19.06 -11.89
C VAL A 519 16.69 18.94 -13.39
N ASN A 520 17.58 18.25 -14.08
CA ASN A 520 17.44 17.96 -15.51
C ASN A 520 18.25 16.71 -15.87
N TYR A 521 17.57 15.58 -16.01
CA TYR A 521 18.23 14.36 -16.44
C TYR A 521 17.32 13.47 -17.29
N LYS A 522 17.97 12.57 -18.02
CA LYS A 522 17.33 11.48 -18.74
C LYS A 522 18.04 10.18 -18.42
N VAL A 523 17.29 9.17 -18.05
CA VAL A 523 17.82 7.83 -17.75
C VAL A 523 16.92 6.78 -18.40
N SER A 524 17.48 5.62 -18.73
CA SER A 524 16.72 4.54 -19.33
C SER A 524 17.29 3.19 -18.99
N HIS A 525 16.42 2.17 -18.94
CA HIS A 525 16.81 0.78 -18.71
C HIS A 525 15.94 -0.17 -19.54
N THR A 526 16.49 -1.32 -19.92
CA THR A 526 15.73 -2.40 -20.55
C THR A 526 15.59 -3.55 -19.57
N SER A 527 14.37 -3.86 -19.20
CA SER A 527 13.98 -4.96 -18.31
C SER A 527 13.52 -6.16 -19.11
N TYR A 528 13.68 -7.37 -18.55
CA TYR A 528 13.18 -8.61 -19.18
C TYR A 528 12.52 -9.53 -18.16
N SER A 529 11.65 -10.41 -18.66
CA SER A 529 11.07 -11.49 -17.89
C SER A 529 10.77 -12.67 -18.80
N ILE A 530 11.14 -13.88 -18.38
CA ILE A 530 10.93 -15.13 -19.12
C ILE A 530 10.40 -16.17 -18.14
N GLY A 531 9.31 -16.86 -18.49
CA GLY A 531 8.66 -17.84 -17.64
C GLY A 531 8.13 -19.03 -18.41
N ALA A 532 7.99 -20.14 -17.68
CA ALA A 532 7.37 -21.37 -18.15
C ALA A 532 6.49 -21.95 -17.05
N ASN A 533 5.32 -22.50 -17.41
CA ASN A 533 4.46 -23.27 -16.52
C ASN A 533 4.03 -24.54 -17.27
N TYR A 534 4.21 -25.69 -16.64
CA TYR A 534 3.85 -26.98 -17.22
C TYR A 534 2.85 -27.72 -16.34
N ALA A 535 1.67 -28.00 -16.90
CA ALA A 535 0.65 -28.81 -16.25
C ALA A 535 1.01 -30.28 -16.37
N LEU A 536 1.57 -30.86 -15.28
CA LEU A 536 1.84 -32.31 -15.19
C LEU A 536 0.56 -33.12 -15.19
N THR A 537 -0.45 -32.61 -14.49
CA THR A 537 -1.82 -33.15 -14.45
C THR A 537 -2.81 -31.98 -14.45
N ARG A 538 -4.11 -32.26 -14.41
CA ARG A 538 -5.13 -31.21 -14.22
C ARG A 538 -5.01 -30.49 -12.86
N ASP A 539 -4.39 -31.15 -11.89
CA ASP A 539 -4.33 -30.70 -10.49
C ASP A 539 -2.93 -30.37 -10.01
N LEU A 540 -1.91 -30.56 -10.85
CA LEU A 540 -0.51 -30.26 -10.52
C LEU A 540 0.17 -29.55 -11.68
N SER A 541 0.71 -28.36 -11.45
CA SER A 541 1.59 -27.68 -12.38
C SER A 541 2.90 -27.27 -11.72
N LEU A 542 3.97 -27.24 -12.52
CA LEU A 542 5.28 -26.73 -12.14
C LEU A 542 5.55 -25.47 -12.95
N PHE A 543 6.26 -24.52 -12.35
CA PHE A 543 6.65 -23.30 -13.04
C PHE A 543 8.07 -22.90 -12.70
N ALA A 544 8.67 -22.09 -13.58
CA ALA A 544 9.93 -21.39 -13.36
C ALA A 544 9.91 -20.05 -14.09
N ARG A 545 10.62 -19.06 -13.53
CA ARG A 545 10.73 -17.72 -14.11
C ARG A 545 12.06 -17.07 -13.73
N THR A 546 12.59 -16.25 -14.62
CA THR A 546 13.67 -15.30 -14.33
C THR A 546 13.31 -13.92 -14.87
N SER A 547 13.71 -12.88 -14.14
CA SER A 547 13.42 -11.50 -14.53
C SER A 547 14.50 -10.54 -13.99
N GLU A 548 14.65 -9.43 -14.67
CA GLU A 548 15.44 -8.28 -14.23
C GLU A 548 14.67 -7.00 -14.52
N GLY A 549 14.66 -6.10 -13.56
CA GLY A 549 14.04 -4.78 -13.69
C GLY A 549 14.71 -3.75 -12.78
N VAL A 550 14.28 -2.49 -12.91
CA VAL A 550 14.83 -1.38 -12.13
C VAL A 550 13.74 -0.56 -11.47
N SER A 551 14.13 0.11 -10.38
CA SER A 551 13.38 1.21 -9.80
C SER A 551 14.13 2.52 -10.02
N PHE A 552 13.40 3.54 -10.50
CA PHE A 552 13.84 4.92 -10.56
C PHE A 552 13.29 5.61 -9.30
N SER A 553 14.18 6.03 -8.40
CA SER A 553 13.76 6.72 -7.18
C SER A 553 13.61 8.21 -7.46
N ALA A 554 12.44 8.79 -7.14
CA ALA A 554 12.16 10.18 -7.42
C ALA A 554 12.82 11.11 -6.40
N ASP A 555 12.36 11.11 -5.16
CA ASP A 555 12.80 12.04 -4.12
C ASP A 555 14.18 11.71 -3.56
N ARG A 556 14.55 10.43 -3.53
CA ARG A 556 15.83 10.00 -2.99
C ARG A 556 17.01 10.59 -3.76
N LEU A 557 16.84 10.80 -5.05
CA LEU A 557 17.84 11.46 -5.90
C LEU A 557 17.95 12.95 -5.61
N LEU A 558 16.91 13.58 -5.05
CA LEU A 558 16.87 15.02 -4.75
C LEU A 558 17.71 15.41 -3.51
N TYR A 559 18.21 14.43 -2.74
CA TYR A 559 18.95 14.71 -1.50
C TYR A 559 20.43 15.03 -1.69
N GLY A 560 21.09 14.48 -2.69
CA GLY A 560 22.54 14.48 -2.67
C GLY A 560 23.23 14.95 -3.94
N ASN A 561 23.24 14.14 -4.97
CA ASN A 561 24.03 14.38 -6.17
C ASN A 561 23.42 15.44 -7.08
N PRO A 562 24.24 16.13 -7.91
CA PRO A 562 23.71 16.96 -8.99
C PRO A 562 22.77 16.15 -9.88
N LEU A 563 21.57 16.68 -10.13
CA LEU A 563 20.56 16.06 -10.99
C LEU A 563 20.40 16.85 -12.31
N ASP A 564 21.43 17.58 -12.68
CA ASP A 564 21.53 18.41 -13.89
C ASP A 564 22.05 17.63 -15.13
N GLY A 565 22.31 16.34 -14.95
CA GLY A 565 22.86 15.48 -16.01
C GLY A 565 24.38 15.44 -16.06
N SER A 566 25.09 16.17 -15.20
CA SER A 566 26.56 16.17 -15.13
C SER A 566 27.14 14.86 -14.56
N VAL A 567 26.35 14.13 -13.77
CA VAL A 567 26.71 12.84 -13.17
C VAL A 567 25.69 11.79 -13.58
N PRO A 568 26.09 10.56 -13.93
CA PRO A 568 25.17 9.47 -14.25
C PRO A 568 24.25 9.16 -13.07
N ILE A 569 22.95 9.02 -13.36
CA ILE A 569 21.95 8.63 -12.37
C ILE A 569 22.07 7.13 -12.10
N SER A 570 22.26 6.76 -10.83
CA SER A 570 22.23 5.36 -10.39
C SER A 570 20.82 4.80 -10.40
N LEU A 571 20.68 3.55 -10.88
CA LEU A 571 19.41 2.82 -10.90
C LEU A 571 19.46 1.68 -9.88
N ASN A 572 18.37 1.47 -9.18
CA ASN A 572 18.23 0.36 -8.27
C ASN A 572 17.72 -0.86 -9.03
N LYS A 573 18.58 -1.87 -9.19
CA LYS A 573 18.31 -3.06 -10.01
C LYS A 573 17.91 -4.23 -9.14
N VAL A 574 16.88 -4.97 -9.57
CA VAL A 574 16.44 -6.21 -8.94
C VAL A 574 16.41 -7.32 -9.99
N THR A 575 17.13 -8.40 -9.71
CA THR A 575 17.09 -9.65 -10.49
C THR A 575 16.43 -10.72 -9.64
N GLN A 576 15.45 -11.43 -10.19
CA GLN A 576 14.76 -12.51 -9.49
C GLN A 576 14.71 -13.77 -10.34
N THR A 577 14.89 -14.92 -9.68
CA THR A 577 14.64 -16.23 -10.25
C THR A 577 13.77 -17.01 -9.27
N GLU A 578 12.71 -17.62 -9.78
CA GLU A 578 11.77 -18.40 -8.99
C GLU A 578 11.37 -19.69 -9.71
N GLY A 579 10.97 -20.68 -8.93
CA GLY A 579 10.38 -21.91 -9.43
C GLY A 579 9.54 -22.56 -8.34
N GLY A 580 8.50 -23.28 -8.74
CA GLY A 580 7.61 -23.85 -7.75
C GLY A 580 6.57 -24.79 -8.32
N ALA A 581 5.64 -25.18 -7.44
CA ALA A 581 4.55 -26.08 -7.73
C ALA A 581 3.21 -25.52 -7.26
N LYS A 582 2.18 -25.75 -8.03
CA LYS A 582 0.78 -25.45 -7.72
C LYS A 582 0.00 -26.75 -7.75
N TRP A 583 -0.60 -27.09 -6.62
CA TRP A 583 -1.30 -28.36 -6.47
C TRP A 583 -2.65 -28.16 -5.79
N ARG A 584 -3.65 -28.90 -6.29
CA ARG A 584 -4.96 -29.01 -5.64
C ARG A 584 -5.36 -30.45 -5.48
N SER A 585 -6.08 -30.77 -4.42
CA SER A 585 -6.66 -32.09 -4.17
C SER A 585 -7.96 -31.92 -3.39
N GLY A 586 -9.09 -32.11 -4.08
CA GLY A 586 -10.40 -31.79 -3.49
C GLY A 586 -10.49 -30.32 -3.07
N SER A 587 -10.69 -30.09 -1.80
CA SER A 587 -10.78 -28.73 -1.21
C SER A 587 -9.44 -28.15 -0.74
N LEU A 588 -8.34 -28.89 -0.89
CA LEU A 588 -6.98 -28.43 -0.52
C LEU A 588 -6.30 -27.82 -1.73
N ASN A 589 -5.82 -26.60 -1.60
CA ASN A 589 -4.95 -25.92 -2.54
C ASN A 589 -3.60 -25.61 -1.90
N VAL A 590 -2.52 -25.81 -2.63
CA VAL A 590 -1.15 -25.56 -2.19
C VAL A 590 -0.38 -24.86 -3.31
N PHE A 591 0.31 -23.80 -2.95
CA PHE A 591 1.23 -23.08 -3.84
C PHE A 591 2.57 -22.89 -3.12
N ALA A 592 3.62 -23.55 -3.61
CA ALA A 592 4.97 -23.48 -3.08
C ALA A 592 5.91 -22.85 -4.10
N THR A 593 6.76 -21.90 -3.65
CA THR A 593 7.70 -21.18 -4.50
C THR A 593 9.07 -21.11 -3.83
N LEU A 594 10.10 -21.56 -4.49
CA LEU A 594 11.50 -21.27 -4.19
C LEU A 594 11.92 -20.02 -4.97
N PHE A 595 12.63 -19.10 -4.32
CA PHE A 595 13.07 -17.88 -4.97
C PHE A 595 14.51 -17.51 -4.60
N ASN A 596 15.16 -16.80 -5.53
CA ASN A 596 16.39 -16.04 -5.34
C ASN A 596 16.15 -14.60 -5.81
N ALA A 597 16.47 -13.61 -4.98
CA ALA A 597 16.43 -12.18 -5.32
C ALA A 597 17.79 -11.55 -5.09
N ARG A 598 18.26 -10.74 -6.03
CA ARG A 598 19.47 -9.92 -5.90
C ARG A 598 19.10 -8.47 -6.16
N THR A 599 19.56 -7.57 -5.30
CA THR A 599 19.29 -6.14 -5.42
C THR A 599 20.59 -5.36 -5.36
N ASP A 600 20.82 -4.53 -6.38
CA ASP A 600 21.86 -3.50 -6.37
C ASP A 600 21.17 -2.17 -6.06
N GLU A 601 21.52 -1.53 -4.95
CA GLU A 601 20.87 -0.32 -4.46
C GLU A 601 21.89 0.80 -4.23
N SER A 602 21.60 1.97 -4.77
CA SER A 602 22.26 3.22 -4.41
C SER A 602 21.16 4.20 -3.96
N ASN A 603 21.26 4.68 -2.74
CA ASN A 603 20.17 5.38 -2.08
C ASN A 603 20.67 6.39 -1.06
N PHE A 604 19.88 7.43 -0.83
CA PHE A 604 19.99 8.26 0.35
C PHE A 604 19.06 7.71 1.45
N GLU A 605 19.64 7.27 2.55
CA GLU A 605 18.87 6.70 3.66
C GLU A 605 18.37 7.82 4.57
N VAL A 606 17.04 7.98 4.65
CA VAL A 606 16.41 9.11 5.35
C VAL A 606 16.55 9.06 6.85
N THR A 607 16.64 7.88 7.45
CA THR A 607 16.77 7.75 8.92
C THR A 607 18.19 8.05 9.38
N THR A 608 19.19 7.66 8.61
CA THR A 608 20.62 7.92 8.93
C THR A 608 21.19 9.18 8.29
N GLN A 609 20.45 9.80 7.34
CA GLN A 609 20.89 10.95 6.54
C GLN A 609 22.21 10.68 5.79
N LYS A 610 22.45 9.44 5.36
CA LYS A 610 23.67 9.00 4.68
C LYS A 610 23.37 8.41 3.31
N PHE A 611 24.31 8.60 2.40
CA PHE A 611 24.28 7.89 1.12
C PHE A 611 24.76 6.45 1.33
N THR A 612 23.99 5.49 0.85
CA THR A 612 24.30 4.07 0.91
C THR A 612 24.43 3.49 -0.49
N SER A 613 25.35 2.55 -0.68
CA SER A 613 25.48 1.75 -1.90
C SER A 613 25.70 0.30 -1.48
N ASN A 614 24.67 -0.51 -1.60
CA ASN A 614 24.63 -1.87 -1.09
C ASN A 614 24.22 -2.85 -2.18
N LYS A 615 24.74 -4.08 -2.07
CA LYS A 615 24.22 -5.24 -2.81
C LYS A 615 23.65 -6.24 -1.82
N TYR A 616 22.49 -6.76 -2.18
CA TYR A 616 21.76 -7.72 -1.35
C TYR A 616 21.54 -9.02 -2.12
N SER A 617 21.51 -10.13 -1.40
CA SER A 617 21.09 -11.42 -1.92
C SER A 617 20.14 -12.08 -0.93
N ALA A 618 19.01 -12.58 -1.41
CA ALA A 618 18.03 -13.31 -0.62
C ALA A 618 17.62 -14.60 -1.32
N ASN A 619 17.57 -15.70 -0.56
CA ASN A 619 17.01 -16.98 -1.00
C ASN A 619 15.89 -17.36 -0.05
N GLY A 620 14.82 -17.98 -0.56
CA GLY A 620 13.72 -18.37 0.30
C GLY A 620 12.75 -19.34 -0.28
N LEU A 621 11.81 -19.71 0.57
CA LEU A 621 10.67 -20.57 0.27
C LEU A 621 9.41 -19.86 0.73
N GLU A 622 8.44 -19.74 -0.17
CA GLU A 622 7.07 -19.30 0.11
C GLU A 622 6.13 -20.51 0.04
N LEU A 623 5.22 -20.58 0.99
CA LEU A 623 4.10 -21.51 0.99
C LEU A 623 2.80 -20.74 1.15
N GLU A 624 1.82 -21.01 0.31
CA GLU A 624 0.45 -20.50 0.42
C GLU A 624 -0.50 -21.69 0.31
N THR A 625 -1.50 -21.79 1.19
CA THR A 625 -2.44 -22.91 1.22
C THR A 625 -3.83 -22.44 1.60
N SER A 626 -4.83 -23.19 1.14
CA SER A 626 -6.20 -23.14 1.65
C SER A 626 -6.79 -24.53 1.72
N TRP A 627 -7.58 -24.79 2.74
CA TRP A 627 -8.22 -26.07 2.96
C TRP A 627 -9.61 -25.89 3.59
N TYR A 628 -10.58 -26.64 3.07
CA TYR A 628 -11.97 -26.63 3.50
C TYR A 628 -12.41 -28.05 3.84
N VAL A 629 -12.90 -28.29 5.06
CA VAL A 629 -13.43 -29.58 5.50
C VAL A 629 -14.70 -29.37 6.31
N GLY A 630 -15.84 -29.67 5.71
CA GLY A 630 -17.14 -29.42 6.35
C GLY A 630 -17.30 -27.93 6.69
N SER A 631 -17.53 -27.64 7.96
CA SER A 631 -17.64 -26.28 8.50
C SER A 631 -16.30 -25.60 8.79
N PHE A 632 -15.19 -26.34 8.76
CA PHE A 632 -13.87 -25.80 9.03
C PHE A 632 -13.20 -25.34 7.74
N HIS A 633 -12.63 -24.15 7.78
CA HIS A 633 -11.79 -23.62 6.71
C HIS A 633 -10.52 -23.01 7.30
N VAL A 634 -9.46 -23.06 6.54
CA VAL A 634 -8.20 -22.41 6.87
C VAL A 634 -7.49 -21.98 5.61
N ALA A 635 -7.06 -20.72 5.60
CA ALA A 635 -6.11 -20.23 4.59
C ALA A 635 -4.89 -19.66 5.30
N GLY A 636 -3.77 -19.64 4.60
CA GLY A 636 -2.57 -19.06 5.17
C GLY A 636 -1.31 -19.44 4.42
N GLY A 637 -0.21 -19.06 4.98
CA GLY A 637 1.09 -19.34 4.42
C GLY A 637 2.23 -18.83 5.28
N GLY A 638 3.42 -19.02 4.76
CA GLY A 638 4.63 -18.54 5.41
C GLY A 638 5.74 -18.34 4.40
N THR A 639 6.70 -17.53 4.77
CA THR A 639 7.87 -17.24 3.95
C THR A 639 9.12 -17.33 4.79
N TYR A 640 9.98 -18.26 4.41
CA TYR A 640 11.35 -18.32 4.91
C TYR A 640 12.26 -17.53 3.98
N THR A 641 13.06 -16.62 4.52
CA THR A 641 13.97 -15.75 3.77
C THR A 641 15.35 -15.69 4.43
N ASN A 642 16.37 -16.17 3.75
CA ASN A 642 17.77 -15.97 4.13
C ASN A 642 18.37 -14.85 3.28
N ALA A 643 18.43 -13.62 3.85
CA ALA A 643 18.95 -12.44 3.18
C ALA A 643 20.27 -11.99 3.79
N LYS A 644 21.16 -11.45 2.92
CA LYS A 644 22.50 -10.95 3.29
C LYS A 644 22.86 -9.71 2.50
N ILE A 645 23.57 -8.79 3.14
CA ILE A 645 24.32 -7.72 2.49
C ILE A 645 25.60 -8.35 1.93
N THR A 646 25.77 -8.35 0.60
CA THR A 646 26.89 -9.01 -0.08
C THR A 646 28.01 -8.05 -0.44
N ALA A 647 27.71 -6.77 -0.54
CA ALA A 647 28.68 -5.69 -0.65
C ALA A 647 28.08 -4.39 -0.11
N SER A 648 28.89 -3.51 0.45
CA SER A 648 28.43 -2.25 1.04
C SER A 648 29.54 -1.20 0.98
N ASN A 649 29.14 0.09 0.90
CA ASN A 649 30.07 1.20 1.16
C ASN A 649 30.45 1.32 2.65
N ASP A 650 29.77 0.59 3.55
CA ASP A 650 30.19 0.31 4.92
C ASP A 650 30.57 -1.17 5.06
N PRO A 651 31.87 -1.52 4.98
CA PRO A 651 32.32 -2.92 5.02
C PRO A 651 31.92 -3.66 6.30
N THR A 652 31.61 -2.97 7.39
CA THR A 652 31.20 -3.60 8.66
C THR A 652 29.84 -4.29 8.58
N THR A 653 29.06 -3.99 7.56
CA THR A 653 27.74 -4.57 7.30
C THR A 653 27.78 -5.77 6.37
N GLU A 654 28.91 -6.03 5.68
CA GLU A 654 29.03 -7.15 4.74
C GLU A 654 28.87 -8.50 5.45
N GLY A 655 28.12 -9.40 4.81
CA GLY A 655 27.75 -10.70 5.38
C GLY A 655 26.64 -10.65 6.43
N LYS A 656 26.25 -9.45 6.89
CA LYS A 656 25.20 -9.25 7.85
C LYS A 656 23.82 -9.36 7.20
N LYS A 657 22.82 -9.54 8.06
CA LYS A 657 21.43 -9.55 7.65
C LYS A 657 20.93 -8.11 7.45
N PRO A 658 20.22 -7.79 6.36
CA PRO A 658 19.64 -6.48 6.20
C PRO A 658 18.71 -6.13 7.37
N ARG A 659 18.75 -4.89 7.81
CA ARG A 659 17.87 -4.41 8.88
C ARG A 659 16.40 -4.71 8.59
N ARG A 660 15.62 -4.97 9.65
CA ARG A 660 14.20 -5.29 9.61
C ARG A 660 13.83 -6.56 8.84
N GLN A 661 14.79 -7.34 8.33
CA GLN A 661 14.54 -8.61 7.65
C GLN A 661 14.49 -9.77 8.66
N ALA A 662 13.29 -10.32 8.86
CA ALA A 662 13.08 -11.55 9.62
C ALA A 662 13.37 -12.78 8.75
N ASP A 663 13.78 -13.90 9.39
CA ASP A 663 14.00 -15.17 8.68
C ASP A 663 12.69 -15.84 8.30
N PHE A 664 11.65 -15.72 9.14
CA PHE A 664 10.38 -16.35 8.88
C PHE A 664 9.22 -15.41 9.25
N THR A 665 8.29 -15.28 8.32
CA THR A 665 6.99 -14.59 8.52
C THR A 665 5.88 -15.57 8.19
N TRP A 666 4.75 -15.49 8.92
CA TRP A 666 3.58 -16.35 8.67
C TRP A 666 2.28 -15.59 8.87
N GLN A 667 1.26 -16.05 8.19
CA GLN A 667 -0.13 -15.66 8.37
C GLN A 667 -1.02 -16.90 8.27
N LEU A 668 -2.06 -16.95 9.10
CA LEU A 668 -3.02 -18.03 9.15
C LEU A 668 -4.40 -17.47 9.46
N THR A 669 -5.40 -17.86 8.68
CA THR A 669 -6.81 -17.46 8.85
C THR A 669 -7.69 -18.68 9.03
N PRO A 670 -7.69 -19.33 10.24
CA PRO A 670 -8.63 -20.39 10.55
C PRO A 670 -10.03 -19.83 10.77
N GLY A 671 -11.04 -20.57 10.33
CA GLY A 671 -12.45 -20.25 10.56
C GLY A 671 -13.30 -21.49 10.72
N TYR A 672 -14.45 -21.32 11.37
CA TYR A 672 -15.43 -22.36 11.60
C TYR A 672 -16.84 -21.79 11.51
N SER A 673 -17.64 -22.33 10.57
CA SER A 673 -19.01 -21.91 10.35
C SER A 673 -19.98 -22.94 10.94
N ILE A 674 -20.89 -22.51 11.81
CA ILE A 674 -21.93 -23.35 12.42
C ILE A 674 -23.29 -22.65 12.38
N GLY A 675 -24.20 -23.17 11.57
CA GLY A 675 -25.51 -22.50 11.38
C GLY A 675 -25.32 -21.09 10.84
N ASN A 676 -25.81 -20.12 11.60
CA ASN A 676 -25.72 -18.69 11.25
C ASN A 676 -24.49 -17.99 11.86
N VAL A 677 -23.61 -18.70 12.52
CA VAL A 677 -22.41 -18.14 13.17
C VAL A 677 -21.18 -18.54 12.39
N ASP A 678 -20.30 -17.56 12.10
CA ASP A 678 -18.95 -17.77 11.60
C ASP A 678 -17.94 -17.18 12.59
N ILE A 679 -16.95 -17.99 12.98
CA ILE A 679 -15.93 -17.62 13.95
C ILE A 679 -14.57 -17.85 13.32
N GLY A 680 -13.68 -16.87 13.39
CA GLY A 680 -12.35 -17.03 12.85
C GLY A 680 -11.36 -16.05 13.44
N ALA A 681 -10.15 -16.08 12.91
CA ALA A 681 -9.10 -15.16 13.27
C ALA A 681 -8.09 -14.96 12.15
N ALA A 682 -7.49 -13.78 12.05
CA ALA A 682 -6.24 -13.57 11.32
C ALA A 682 -5.07 -13.59 12.33
N ILE A 683 -4.17 -14.56 12.15
CA ILE A 683 -2.98 -14.76 12.99
C ILE A 683 -1.77 -14.41 12.13
N ILE A 684 -1.02 -13.37 12.53
CA ILE A 684 0.10 -12.83 11.76
C ILE A 684 1.32 -12.79 12.66
N GLY A 685 2.44 -13.33 12.20
CA GLY A 685 3.64 -13.38 13.02
C GLY A 685 4.94 -13.26 12.23
N THR A 686 6.00 -12.96 12.98
CA THR A 686 7.36 -12.84 12.47
C THR A 686 8.37 -13.32 13.51
N THR A 687 9.47 -13.90 13.06
CA THR A 687 10.63 -14.15 13.91
C THR A 687 11.39 -12.85 14.17
N LYS A 688 12.44 -12.92 15.01
CA LYS A 688 13.30 -11.77 15.30
C LYS A 688 13.94 -11.20 14.02
N SER A 689 14.21 -9.90 14.03
CA SER A 689 15.01 -9.20 13.05
C SER A 689 15.96 -8.21 13.74
N PHE A 690 16.71 -7.43 12.98
CA PHE A 690 17.62 -6.42 13.53
C PHE A 690 17.17 -5.02 13.13
N GLY A 691 17.40 -4.04 14.00
CA GLY A 691 17.07 -2.65 13.75
C GLY A 691 18.07 -1.93 12.84
N ASP A 692 19.30 -2.44 12.81
CA ASP A 692 20.46 -1.87 12.10
C ASP A 692 21.14 -2.91 11.20
N ASP A 693 21.88 -2.46 10.21
CA ASP A 693 22.60 -3.34 9.28
C ASP A 693 23.89 -3.95 9.90
N GLN A 694 24.37 -3.44 11.03
CA GLN A 694 25.44 -4.05 11.83
C GLN A 694 24.95 -5.22 12.67
N ASN A 695 23.62 -5.41 12.79
CA ASN A 695 22.96 -6.43 13.59
C ASN A 695 23.22 -6.30 15.10
N THR A 696 23.32 -5.08 15.59
CA THR A 696 23.60 -4.78 17.01
C THR A 696 22.35 -4.61 17.84
N ILE A 697 21.24 -4.17 17.25
CA ILE A 697 19.96 -3.95 17.92
C ILE A 697 18.96 -5.03 17.51
N THR A 698 18.50 -5.83 18.45
CA THR A 698 17.53 -6.90 18.19
C THR A 698 16.11 -6.39 18.35
N MET A 699 15.29 -6.59 17.30
CA MET A 699 13.84 -6.50 17.36
C MET A 699 13.26 -7.91 17.58
N PRO A 700 12.62 -8.19 18.71
CA PRO A 700 12.03 -9.51 19.00
C PRO A 700 10.95 -9.90 17.99
N GLY A 701 10.81 -11.20 17.76
CA GLY A 701 9.66 -11.73 17.02
C GLY A 701 8.36 -11.51 17.79
N PHE A 702 7.25 -11.44 17.06
CA PHE A 702 5.92 -11.26 17.66
C PHE A 702 4.84 -11.96 16.85
N THR A 703 3.68 -12.17 17.49
CA THR A 703 2.47 -12.68 16.85
C THR A 703 1.29 -11.79 17.25
N VAL A 704 0.52 -11.35 16.27
CA VAL A 704 -0.74 -10.62 16.43
C VAL A 704 -1.89 -11.55 16.07
N VAL A 705 -2.94 -11.55 16.90
CA VAL A 705 -4.16 -12.33 16.67
C VAL A 705 -5.35 -11.39 16.62
N ASN A 706 -6.07 -11.44 15.49
CA ASN A 706 -7.24 -10.62 15.21
C ASN A 706 -8.47 -11.55 15.06
N PRO A 707 -9.16 -11.91 16.14
CA PRO A 707 -10.36 -12.76 16.06
C PRO A 707 -11.58 -11.97 15.60
N TYR A 708 -12.51 -12.69 14.98
CA TYR A 708 -13.85 -12.21 14.68
C TYR A 708 -14.93 -13.25 14.99
N VAL A 709 -16.14 -12.76 15.24
CA VAL A 709 -17.36 -13.56 15.28
C VAL A 709 -18.41 -12.82 14.47
N SER A 710 -18.95 -13.49 13.45
CA SER A 710 -20.02 -12.97 12.61
C SER A 710 -21.32 -13.76 12.86
N TYR A 711 -22.44 -13.08 12.97
CA TYR A 711 -23.76 -13.68 13.08
C TYR A 711 -24.67 -13.21 11.96
N GLN A 712 -25.22 -14.15 11.19
CA GLN A 712 -26.14 -13.89 10.10
C GLN A 712 -27.59 -13.96 10.61
N PHE A 713 -28.27 -12.81 10.73
CA PHE A 713 -29.69 -12.76 11.14
C PHE A 713 -30.61 -13.33 10.07
N ASN A 714 -30.32 -13.04 8.82
CA ASN A 714 -31.00 -13.49 7.62
C ASN A 714 -30.05 -13.37 6.42
N PRO A 715 -30.37 -13.84 5.21
CA PRO A 715 -29.49 -13.81 4.05
C PRO A 715 -28.95 -12.42 3.67
N LYS A 716 -29.56 -11.35 4.18
CA LYS A 716 -29.17 -9.96 3.86
C LYS A 716 -28.54 -9.20 5.02
N THR A 717 -28.65 -9.67 6.25
CA THR A 717 -28.25 -8.90 7.44
C THR A 717 -27.32 -9.69 8.33
N SER A 718 -26.15 -9.16 8.61
CA SER A 718 -25.19 -9.74 9.54
C SER A 718 -24.63 -8.70 10.51
N ILE A 719 -24.13 -9.16 11.64
CA ILE A 719 -23.31 -8.38 12.56
C ILE A 719 -21.98 -9.13 12.78
N MET A 720 -20.88 -8.41 12.74
CA MET A 720 -19.55 -8.92 13.04
C MET A 720 -18.96 -8.16 14.22
N LEU A 721 -18.43 -8.89 15.19
CA LEU A 721 -17.58 -8.37 16.25
C LEU A 721 -16.15 -8.80 15.95
N ALA A 722 -15.22 -7.85 15.92
CA ALA A 722 -13.82 -8.10 15.65
C ALA A 722 -12.92 -7.40 16.65
N ALA A 723 -11.77 -7.99 16.92
CA ALA A 723 -10.71 -7.35 17.68
C ALA A 723 -9.40 -7.40 16.90
N ASN A 724 -8.61 -6.34 16.96
CA ASN A 724 -7.24 -6.37 16.49
C ASN A 724 -6.31 -6.52 17.68
N ASN A 725 -5.23 -7.32 17.51
CA ASN A 725 -4.22 -7.54 18.54
C ASN A 725 -4.84 -7.87 19.91
N VAL A 726 -5.73 -8.87 19.93
CA VAL A 726 -6.57 -9.19 21.12
C VAL A 726 -5.73 -9.46 22.38
N PHE A 727 -4.52 -10.01 22.24
CA PHE A 727 -3.59 -10.27 23.31
C PHE A 727 -2.69 -9.07 23.67
N ASN A 728 -2.88 -7.93 22.97
CA ASN A 728 -2.10 -6.71 23.16
C ASN A 728 -0.58 -6.96 23.03
N ALA A 729 -0.17 -7.79 22.07
CA ALA A 729 1.23 -8.12 21.83
C ALA A 729 2.03 -6.87 21.46
N LEU A 730 3.24 -6.74 22.01
CA LEU A 730 4.20 -5.71 21.63
C LEU A 730 5.10 -6.27 20.53
N GLY A 731 5.01 -5.70 19.32
CA GLY A 731 5.86 -6.03 18.20
C GLY A 731 6.51 -4.79 17.63
N TYR A 732 7.83 -4.74 17.61
CA TYR A 732 8.57 -3.65 16.98
C TYR A 732 8.72 -3.91 15.47
N THR A 733 8.42 -2.91 14.65
CA THR A 733 8.54 -2.97 13.18
C THR A 733 9.72 -2.16 12.67
N GLU A 734 10.17 -1.17 13.44
CA GLU A 734 11.29 -0.28 13.11
C GLU A 734 11.93 0.25 14.39
N ILE A 735 13.22 0.50 14.33
CA ILE A 735 13.97 1.27 15.33
C ILE A 735 14.99 2.13 14.61
N GLU A 736 15.21 3.33 15.11
CA GLU A 736 16.23 4.24 14.60
C GLU A 736 17.63 3.69 14.86
N GLY A 737 18.58 3.97 13.96
CA GLY A 737 19.91 3.36 13.99
C GLY A 737 20.72 3.66 15.25
N ASP A 738 20.44 4.75 15.94
CA ASP A 738 21.05 5.12 17.23
C ASP A 738 20.28 4.59 18.45
N GLY A 739 19.14 3.94 18.24
CA GLY A 739 18.35 3.30 19.29
C GLY A 739 17.47 4.22 20.14
N HIS A 740 17.30 5.49 19.79
CA HIS A 740 16.53 6.44 20.60
C HIS A 740 15.01 6.36 20.42
N ALA A 741 14.54 5.82 19.30
CA ALA A 741 13.11 5.76 18.97
C ALA A 741 12.75 4.47 18.21
N ALA A 742 11.58 3.89 18.51
CA ALA A 742 11.09 2.68 17.84
C ALA A 742 9.59 2.78 17.54
N ARG A 743 9.17 2.11 16.46
CA ARG A 743 7.77 1.94 16.07
C ARG A 743 7.29 0.55 16.42
N ALA A 744 6.09 0.46 17.00
CA ALA A 744 5.43 -0.79 17.31
C ALA A 744 4.10 -0.92 16.55
N VAL A 745 3.63 -2.17 16.43
CA VAL A 745 2.25 -2.46 16.02
C VAL A 745 1.27 -1.81 16.99
N ASN A 746 0.07 -1.47 16.51
CA ASN A 746 -0.98 -0.88 17.35
C ASN A 746 -1.41 -1.86 18.46
N GLY A 747 -1.85 -1.31 19.58
CA GLY A 747 -2.42 -2.06 20.68
C GLY A 747 -3.78 -2.67 20.32
N ARG A 748 -4.43 -3.30 21.31
CA ARG A 748 -5.72 -3.94 21.14
C ARG A 748 -6.82 -2.93 20.83
N THR A 749 -7.64 -3.23 19.80
CA THR A 749 -8.83 -2.47 19.44
C THR A 749 -10.04 -3.40 19.24
N TRP A 750 -11.25 -2.84 19.38
CA TRP A 750 -12.52 -3.57 19.23
C TRP A 750 -13.46 -2.84 18.29
N ARG A 751 -14.13 -3.60 17.41
CA ARG A 751 -15.09 -3.07 16.44
C ARG A 751 -16.32 -3.96 16.35
N ALA A 752 -17.47 -3.32 16.06
CA ALA A 752 -18.69 -3.99 15.66
C ALA A 752 -19.13 -3.43 14.30
N THR A 753 -19.45 -4.30 13.36
CA THR A 753 -19.92 -3.95 12.02
C THR A 753 -21.29 -4.57 11.79
N LEU A 754 -22.31 -3.75 11.55
CA LEU A 754 -23.62 -4.19 11.05
C LEU A 754 -23.62 -4.03 9.53
N LYS A 755 -23.90 -5.11 8.79
CA LYS A 755 -23.93 -5.14 7.32
C LYS A 755 -25.30 -5.55 6.81
N TYR A 756 -25.75 -4.85 5.78
CA TYR A 756 -26.98 -5.19 5.04
C TYR A 756 -26.65 -5.28 3.55
N GLN A 757 -27.01 -6.42 2.93
CA GLN A 757 -26.87 -6.69 1.50
C GLN A 757 -28.22 -6.63 0.81
N PHE A 758 -28.30 -6.12 -0.42
CA PHE A 758 -29.56 -5.94 -1.15
C PHE A 758 -29.47 -6.30 -2.62
#